data_47173932de6e9435fab0783b51b4a928
#
_entry.id   47173932de6e9435fab0783b51b4a928
#
_cell.length_a   1.000
_cell.length_b   1.000
_cell.length_c   1.000
_cell.angle_alpha   90.00
_cell.angle_beta   90.00
_cell.angle_gamma   90.00
#
_symmetry.space_group_name_H-M   'P 1'
#
loop_
_entity.id
_entity.type
_entity.pdbx_description
1 polymer ?
#
loop_
_entity_poly.entity_id
_entity_poly.type
_entity_poly.pdbx_seq_one_letter_code
_entity_poly.pdbx_strand_id
1 'polypeptide(L)'
;VEKVMLSIKELINCSEECYAHVSVNGKEKETLYAHTELSQKYWIRIFRKKHIHVVIEKFEKEYLGPISDEAKILFETMLMNIVTFHDFGKVNPIFQKKKMGHEFHLELAPDSNIGSKHSILSSVFYLDYFLGKIKELEDRAERELLKDFAYINSYIISRHHGKLVDLEQYLNSLSGRSAEGEDLGVRARAWLENWKREVMGEDKVPKFRNRWERMLERNSEEENRKRVYLYALTRLLYSMLIASDYYATSEYMKGVEIQNFGEIEKCDEIINIYEQSPVQKSIRSYEETYYPRNQDALERETDINVLRTELFLDAECELKKNIDASVFYLEAPTGSGKSNTAMNLSFTFMKQNEDIRKIFYIYPFNTLVEQNMDSINKVFGENKEVMTQVAVVNSLVPLKERVDEDEWNGKDESEKYQRILLDRQFLNYPIVLSTHVMLFHTLFGQYKEDAFGFYQLCNSVIVLDEIQSYRNALWAEIITFFKGFAELLNIKIIIMSATLPNLEMLTENQAKTVRLVKEREKYFKHPKFAKRVVANYELLDQKITLDELMKHIFGNIGNERKILVEFIKKASAEEFYKKILEESTCSVFLMTGDSSIQDRKKIIEKIKGQKSVLLIATQVIEAGVDIDMDIGYKDISRLDSEEQFMGRVNRSAKRKGMVYFFDLDDAAGVYGSDDVRIEEKVTLKMEAMRKILTTKDFPKFYEENILPEVKKRGEEADSKKNLEIFFQEDVQKLKMPEIEKKMQLMNDNKNMLSVYLAREITEENGEVVNGRDIWEEYRQLLEDEKMEYVEKTVKLRNIRSKMNGFIYQLSENAHFQEDEQIGDIYYIENGENYFDENGILKRERFQDGTDLFI
;
A
#
# COMPACT_ATOMS: atom_id res chain seq x y z
N VAL A 1 6.51 30.86 -4.70
CA VAL A 1 5.25 30.07 -4.87
C VAL A 1 4.08 31.01 -5.12
N GLU A 2 3.76 31.97 -4.22
CA GLU A 2 2.60 32.86 -4.37
C GLU A 2 2.69 33.80 -5.58
N LYS A 3 3.88 34.15 -6.04
CA LYS A 3 4.09 35.04 -7.18
C LYS A 3 3.76 34.41 -8.55
N VAL A 4 3.67 33.07 -8.61
CA VAL A 4 3.37 32.35 -9.87
C VAL A 4 1.92 31.86 -9.94
N MET A 5 1.12 32.04 -8.86
CA MET A 5 -0.32 31.72 -8.85
C MET A 5 -1.10 32.79 -9.62
N LEU A 6 -1.93 32.36 -10.55
CA LEU A 6 -2.81 33.23 -11.32
C LEU A 6 -4.14 33.42 -10.58
N SER A 7 -4.68 34.63 -10.62
CA SER A 7 -6.02 34.88 -10.10
C SER A 7 -7.06 34.52 -11.16
N ILE A 8 -8.07 33.76 -10.77
CA ILE A 8 -9.17 33.41 -11.67
C ILE A 8 -9.93 34.67 -12.17
N LYS A 9 -9.97 35.74 -11.38
CA LYS A 9 -10.59 37.04 -11.81
C LYS A 9 -9.89 37.68 -12.99
N GLU A 10 -8.57 37.48 -13.10
CA GLU A 10 -7.81 38.01 -14.24
C GLU A 10 -7.98 37.14 -15.48
N LEU A 11 -8.40 35.89 -15.31
CA LEU A 11 -8.56 34.91 -16.37
C LEU A 11 -9.99 34.84 -16.91
N ILE A 12 -10.99 35.00 -16.04
CA ILE A 12 -12.42 34.89 -16.37
C ILE A 12 -13.22 36.02 -15.71
N ASN A 13 -13.89 36.82 -16.53
CA ASN A 13 -14.67 37.98 -16.05
C ASN A 13 -15.90 37.57 -15.21
N CYS A 14 -16.50 36.40 -15.48
CA CYS A 14 -17.73 35.93 -14.82
C CYS A 14 -17.50 34.97 -13.63
N SER A 15 -16.29 34.91 -13.08
CA SER A 15 -15.96 33.98 -12.01
C SER A 15 -16.74 34.21 -10.70
N GLU A 16 -17.20 35.44 -10.46
CA GLU A 16 -18.03 35.81 -9.30
C GLU A 16 -19.54 35.62 -9.57
N GLU A 17 -19.95 35.50 -10.82
CA GLU A 17 -21.35 35.29 -11.22
C GLU A 17 -21.69 33.82 -11.37
N CYS A 18 -20.69 32.95 -11.59
CA CYS A 18 -20.85 31.50 -11.68
C CYS A 18 -20.63 30.84 -10.35
N TYR A 19 -21.36 29.73 -10.11
CA TYR A 19 -21.29 28.96 -8.89
C TYR A 19 -20.54 27.62 -9.08
N ALA A 20 -19.76 27.24 -8.07
CA ALA A 20 -19.07 25.97 -8.01
C ALA A 20 -19.88 24.91 -7.28
N HIS A 21 -20.55 25.29 -6.18
CA HIS A 21 -21.36 24.39 -5.35
C HIS A 21 -22.71 25.01 -4.95
N VAL A 22 -23.69 24.12 -4.74
CA VAL A 22 -25.04 24.52 -4.29
C VAL A 22 -25.04 24.87 -2.81
N SER A 23 -26.06 25.64 -2.38
CA SER A 23 -26.29 25.90 -0.97
C SER A 23 -26.58 24.61 -0.20
N VAL A 24 -25.96 24.48 0.96
CA VAL A 24 -26.18 23.38 1.92
C VAL A 24 -26.40 24.00 3.30
N ASN A 25 -27.38 23.53 4.06
CA ASN A 25 -27.65 23.98 5.44
C ASN A 25 -27.80 25.49 5.61
N GLY A 26 -28.43 26.17 4.63
CA GLY A 26 -28.72 27.59 4.68
C GLY A 26 -27.53 28.51 4.38
N LYS A 27 -26.39 27.99 3.97
CA LYS A 27 -25.27 28.78 3.43
C LYS A 27 -25.60 29.27 2.01
N GLU A 28 -25.06 30.41 1.63
CA GLU A 28 -25.12 30.88 0.25
C GLU A 28 -24.40 29.92 -0.70
N LYS A 29 -24.72 29.96 -2.01
CA LYS A 29 -24.01 29.17 -3.03
C LYS A 29 -22.57 29.65 -3.11
N GLU A 30 -21.61 28.70 -3.21
CA GLU A 30 -20.19 29.02 -3.40
C GLU A 30 -19.94 29.50 -4.82
N THR A 31 -19.36 30.69 -4.97
CA THR A 31 -18.95 31.17 -6.29
C THR A 31 -17.74 30.39 -6.80
N LEU A 32 -17.58 30.33 -8.12
CA LEU A 32 -16.43 29.71 -8.74
C LEU A 32 -15.11 30.40 -8.30
N TYR A 33 -15.15 31.72 -8.10
CA TYR A 33 -14.03 32.48 -7.55
C TYR A 33 -13.66 32.01 -6.15
N ALA A 34 -14.64 31.96 -5.23
CA ALA A 34 -14.38 31.58 -3.83
C ALA A 34 -13.83 30.14 -3.72
N HIS A 35 -14.40 29.20 -4.50
CA HIS A 35 -13.93 27.82 -4.54
C HIS A 35 -12.50 27.71 -5.06
N THR A 36 -12.15 28.43 -6.13
CA THR A 36 -10.80 28.40 -6.69
C THR A 36 -9.79 28.98 -5.71
N GLU A 37 -10.07 30.11 -5.05
CA GLU A 37 -9.19 30.68 -4.01
C GLU A 37 -8.97 29.71 -2.84
N LEU A 38 -10.03 29.04 -2.42
CA LEU A 38 -9.95 28.05 -1.35
C LEU A 38 -9.15 26.82 -1.74
N SER A 39 -9.32 26.33 -2.97
CA SER A 39 -8.54 25.22 -3.52
C SER A 39 -7.06 25.59 -3.67
N GLN A 40 -6.74 26.83 -4.12
CA GLN A 40 -5.37 27.36 -4.16
C GLN A 40 -4.75 27.47 -2.76
N LYS A 41 -5.51 27.90 -1.74
CA LYS A 41 -5.08 27.93 -0.34
C LYS A 41 -4.60 26.55 0.11
N TYR A 42 -5.36 25.48 -0.18
CA TYR A 42 -4.98 24.11 0.17
C TYR A 42 -3.81 23.60 -0.66
N TRP A 43 -3.76 23.88 -1.94
CA TRP A 43 -2.63 23.53 -2.80
C TRP A 43 -1.32 24.12 -2.26
N ILE A 44 -1.30 25.41 -1.92
CA ILE A 44 -0.13 26.08 -1.34
C ILE A 44 0.24 25.49 0.02
N ARG A 45 -0.75 25.17 0.86
CA ARG A 45 -0.51 24.54 2.15
C ARG A 45 0.14 23.17 2.00
N ILE A 46 -0.39 22.31 1.14
CA ILE A 46 0.21 21.00 0.84
C ILE A 46 1.63 21.19 0.30
N PHE A 47 1.79 22.07 -0.68
CA PHE A 47 3.09 22.34 -1.30
C PHE A 47 4.15 22.75 -0.27
N ARG A 48 3.81 23.62 0.67
CA ARG A 48 4.72 24.08 1.73
C ARG A 48 4.95 23.01 2.79
N LYS A 49 3.89 22.46 3.35
CA LYS A 49 3.96 21.49 4.46
C LYS A 49 4.67 20.18 4.05
N LYS A 50 4.55 19.76 2.80
CA LYS A 50 5.21 18.58 2.26
C LYS A 50 6.53 18.87 1.56
N HIS A 51 7.04 20.11 1.65
CA HIS A 51 8.30 20.51 1.02
C HIS A 51 8.39 20.10 -0.47
N ILE A 52 7.27 20.22 -1.21
CA ILE A 52 7.17 19.77 -2.61
C ILE A 52 8.15 20.51 -3.52
N HIS A 53 8.60 21.71 -3.13
CA HIS A 53 9.65 22.43 -3.86
C HIS A 53 10.92 21.59 -4.05
N VAL A 54 11.32 20.79 -3.05
CA VAL A 54 12.48 19.90 -3.15
C VAL A 54 12.29 18.86 -4.26
N VAL A 55 11.07 18.33 -4.38
CA VAL A 55 10.71 17.37 -5.44
C VAL A 55 10.77 18.01 -6.82
N ILE A 56 10.21 19.24 -6.94
CA ILE A 56 10.20 19.97 -8.22
C ILE A 56 11.61 20.37 -8.64
N GLU A 57 12.42 20.95 -7.76
CA GLU A 57 13.81 21.30 -8.05
C GLU A 57 14.62 20.07 -8.51
N LYS A 58 14.40 18.92 -7.88
CA LYS A 58 15.04 17.68 -8.28
C LYS A 58 14.57 17.19 -9.64
N PHE A 59 13.26 17.27 -9.91
CA PHE A 59 12.71 16.93 -11.22
C PHE A 59 13.28 17.84 -12.33
N GLU A 60 13.34 19.12 -12.08
CA GLU A 60 13.95 20.09 -13.02
C GLU A 60 15.40 19.72 -13.34
N LYS A 61 16.19 19.48 -12.31
CA LYS A 61 17.61 19.14 -12.47
C LYS A 61 17.83 17.82 -13.22
N GLU A 62 17.11 16.78 -12.83
CA GLU A 62 17.39 15.40 -13.27
C GLU A 62 16.59 15.01 -14.53
N TYR A 63 15.41 15.59 -14.74
CA TYR A 63 14.52 15.27 -15.88
C TYR A 63 14.59 16.32 -16.98
N LEU A 64 14.35 17.59 -16.66
CA LEU A 64 14.35 18.66 -17.67
C LEU A 64 15.76 18.97 -18.16
N GLY A 65 16.76 18.82 -17.30
CA GLY A 65 18.14 19.20 -17.59
C GLY A 65 18.31 20.73 -17.65
N PRO A 66 19.35 21.22 -18.35
CA PRO A 66 19.60 22.67 -18.46
C PRO A 66 18.56 23.32 -19.37
N ILE A 67 17.75 24.18 -18.79
CA ILE A 67 16.77 25.05 -19.46
C ILE A 67 16.97 26.50 -18.98
N SER A 68 16.45 27.47 -19.76
CA SER A 68 16.51 28.87 -19.38
C SER A 68 15.68 29.17 -18.12
N ASP A 69 16.03 30.26 -17.42
CA ASP A 69 15.26 30.70 -16.25
C ASP A 69 13.80 31.02 -16.62
N GLU A 70 13.56 31.56 -17.82
CA GLU A 70 12.22 31.82 -18.33
C GLU A 70 11.41 30.54 -18.53
N ALA A 71 12.02 29.50 -19.11
CA ALA A 71 11.39 28.19 -19.27
C ALA A 71 11.12 27.51 -17.92
N LYS A 72 12.05 27.66 -16.95
CA LYS A 72 11.89 27.15 -15.60
C LYS A 72 10.72 27.82 -14.87
N ILE A 73 10.66 29.14 -14.86
CA ILE A 73 9.56 29.90 -14.25
C ILE A 73 8.22 29.52 -14.90
N LEU A 74 8.20 29.36 -16.24
CA LEU A 74 6.97 28.95 -16.94
C LEU A 74 6.57 27.53 -16.55
N PHE A 75 7.52 26.59 -16.44
CA PHE A 75 7.25 25.24 -15.97
C PHE A 75 6.62 25.24 -14.57
N GLU A 76 7.24 25.93 -13.60
CA GLU A 76 6.71 26.07 -12.25
C GLU A 76 5.31 26.73 -12.26
N THR A 77 5.11 27.76 -13.09
CA THR A 77 3.81 28.43 -13.25
C THR A 77 2.76 27.46 -13.77
N MET A 78 3.12 26.62 -14.73
CA MET A 78 2.23 25.58 -15.27
C MET A 78 1.81 24.59 -14.18
N LEU A 79 2.76 24.07 -13.38
CA LEU A 79 2.45 23.12 -12.29
C LEU A 79 1.58 23.75 -11.21
N MET A 80 1.92 24.97 -10.78
CA MET A 80 1.20 25.65 -9.70
C MET A 80 -0.24 26.02 -10.09
N ASN A 81 -0.53 26.22 -11.36
CA ASN A 81 -1.85 26.63 -11.81
C ASN A 81 -2.76 25.50 -12.31
N ILE A 82 -2.39 24.23 -12.12
CA ILE A 82 -3.30 23.10 -12.33
C ILE A 82 -4.58 23.28 -11.50
N VAL A 83 -4.41 23.65 -10.24
CA VAL A 83 -5.52 23.91 -9.31
C VAL A 83 -6.34 25.14 -9.68
N THR A 84 -5.74 26.17 -10.28
CA THR A 84 -6.47 27.37 -10.73
C THR A 84 -7.46 27.03 -11.84
N PHE A 85 -7.07 26.15 -12.76
CA PHE A 85 -7.87 25.82 -13.93
C PHE A 85 -8.81 24.62 -13.76
N HIS A 86 -8.73 23.86 -12.68
CA HIS A 86 -9.42 22.56 -12.58
C HIS A 86 -10.94 22.67 -12.80
N ASP A 87 -11.56 23.74 -12.34
CA ASP A 87 -12.99 23.98 -12.38
C ASP A 87 -13.46 25.07 -13.34
N PHE A 88 -12.58 25.61 -14.17
CA PHE A 88 -12.94 26.65 -15.15
C PHE A 88 -14.16 26.29 -16.01
N GLY A 89 -14.29 25.03 -16.38
CA GLY A 89 -15.41 24.55 -17.17
C GLY A 89 -16.79 24.68 -16.49
N LYS A 90 -16.85 24.97 -15.19
CA LYS A 90 -18.11 25.22 -14.46
C LYS A 90 -18.80 26.50 -14.93
N VAL A 91 -18.14 27.41 -15.62
CA VAL A 91 -18.77 28.55 -16.30
C VAL A 91 -19.71 28.13 -17.43
N ASN A 92 -19.75 26.86 -17.82
CA ASN A 92 -20.68 26.31 -18.80
C ASN A 92 -22.15 26.57 -18.38
N PRO A 93 -22.98 27.28 -19.20
CA PRO A 93 -24.38 27.58 -18.86
C PRO A 93 -25.22 26.35 -18.58
N ILE A 94 -24.93 25.20 -19.26
CA ILE A 94 -25.64 23.94 -18.99
C ILE A 94 -25.28 23.42 -17.59
N PHE A 95 -24.04 23.54 -17.15
CA PHE A 95 -23.62 23.19 -15.80
C PHE A 95 -24.32 24.11 -14.78
N GLN A 96 -24.28 25.43 -14.98
CA GLN A 96 -24.91 26.39 -14.08
C GLN A 96 -26.39 26.13 -13.94
N LYS A 97 -27.12 25.86 -15.03
CA LYS A 97 -28.55 25.58 -14.99
C LYS A 97 -28.85 24.23 -14.35
N LYS A 98 -28.23 23.14 -14.81
CA LYS A 98 -28.57 21.77 -14.38
C LYS A 98 -28.05 21.42 -12.99
N LYS A 99 -26.87 21.88 -12.61
CA LYS A 99 -26.22 21.53 -11.35
C LYS A 99 -26.35 22.59 -10.28
N MET A 100 -26.30 23.86 -10.66
CA MET A 100 -26.35 24.97 -9.71
C MET A 100 -27.72 25.60 -9.58
N GLY A 101 -28.68 25.25 -10.45
CA GLY A 101 -30.00 25.88 -10.46
C GLY A 101 -29.91 27.40 -10.70
N HIS A 102 -28.93 27.82 -11.52
CA HIS A 102 -28.61 29.20 -11.83
C HIS A 102 -28.73 29.45 -13.34
N GLU A 103 -29.57 30.40 -13.73
CA GLU A 103 -29.66 30.80 -15.15
C GLU A 103 -28.53 31.75 -15.46
N PHE A 104 -27.56 31.24 -16.16
CA PHE A 104 -26.43 32.00 -16.70
C PHE A 104 -26.50 31.96 -18.22
N HIS A 105 -26.49 33.10 -18.85
CA HIS A 105 -26.64 33.23 -20.30
C HIS A 105 -25.34 33.72 -20.93
N LEU A 106 -24.92 33.01 -21.98
CA LEU A 106 -23.93 33.46 -22.95
C LEU A 106 -24.62 33.66 -24.30
N GLU A 107 -24.12 34.58 -25.12
CA GLU A 107 -24.67 34.83 -26.46
C GLU A 107 -24.65 33.60 -27.36
N LEU A 108 -23.64 32.75 -27.19
CA LEU A 108 -23.51 31.49 -27.93
C LEU A 108 -24.14 30.31 -27.22
N ALA A 109 -24.95 29.56 -27.94
CA ALA A 109 -25.59 28.37 -27.44
C ALA A 109 -24.55 27.32 -27.04
N PRO A 110 -24.64 26.75 -25.81
CA PRO A 110 -23.72 25.73 -25.37
C PRO A 110 -23.94 24.39 -26.12
N ASP A 111 -22.86 23.64 -26.34
CA ASP A 111 -22.93 22.30 -26.97
C ASP A 111 -23.63 21.30 -26.05
N SER A 112 -24.80 20.81 -26.48
CA SER A 112 -25.63 19.87 -25.74
C SER A 112 -24.93 18.51 -25.48
N ASN A 113 -23.96 18.11 -26.32
CA ASN A 113 -23.24 16.84 -26.17
C ASN A 113 -22.14 16.92 -25.10
N ILE A 114 -21.57 18.10 -24.85
CA ILE A 114 -20.73 18.33 -23.68
C ILE A 114 -21.59 18.25 -22.42
N GLY A 115 -22.82 18.72 -22.49
CA GLY A 115 -23.75 18.72 -21.39
C GLY A 115 -23.19 19.48 -20.18
N SER A 116 -23.25 18.90 -18.99
CA SER A 116 -22.68 19.47 -17.76
C SER A 116 -21.26 19.00 -17.44
N LYS A 117 -20.57 18.37 -18.39
CA LYS A 117 -19.19 17.89 -18.20
C LYS A 117 -18.24 19.10 -18.23
N HIS A 118 -17.73 19.51 -17.07
CA HIS A 118 -16.86 20.68 -16.96
C HIS A 118 -15.37 20.36 -17.01
N SER A 119 -14.94 19.17 -16.54
CA SER A 119 -13.52 18.83 -16.43
C SER A 119 -12.79 18.87 -17.79
N ILE A 120 -13.43 18.38 -18.86
CA ILE A 120 -12.86 18.44 -20.22
C ILE A 120 -12.75 19.88 -20.72
N LEU A 121 -13.72 20.75 -20.41
CA LEU A 121 -13.63 22.16 -20.73
C LEU A 121 -12.48 22.83 -19.97
N SER A 122 -12.37 22.61 -18.68
CA SER A 122 -11.28 23.08 -17.83
C SER A 122 -9.91 22.73 -18.41
N SER A 123 -9.75 21.50 -18.87
CA SER A 123 -8.50 21.01 -19.45
C SER A 123 -8.12 21.72 -20.75
N VAL A 124 -9.10 22.06 -21.58
CA VAL A 124 -8.88 22.79 -22.83
C VAL A 124 -8.56 24.28 -22.56
N PHE A 125 -9.18 24.90 -21.54
CA PHE A 125 -8.80 26.24 -21.09
C PHE A 125 -7.35 26.31 -20.66
N TYR A 126 -6.91 25.36 -19.85
CA TYR A 126 -5.53 25.25 -19.42
C TYR A 126 -4.57 25.14 -20.61
N LEU A 127 -4.86 24.26 -21.56
CA LEU A 127 -4.06 24.09 -22.78
C LEU A 127 -3.97 25.37 -23.60
N ASP A 128 -5.10 26.04 -23.84
CA ASP A 128 -5.13 27.25 -24.63
C ASP A 128 -4.22 28.34 -24.04
N TYR A 129 -4.36 28.56 -22.74
CA TYR A 129 -3.58 29.58 -22.03
C TYR A 129 -2.08 29.26 -22.08
N PHE A 130 -1.68 28.07 -21.65
CA PHE A 130 -0.26 27.77 -21.54
C PHE A 130 0.42 27.46 -22.86
N LEU A 131 -0.27 26.91 -23.84
CA LEU A 131 0.30 26.82 -25.19
C LEU A 131 0.52 28.21 -25.82
N GLY A 132 -0.30 29.21 -25.48
CA GLY A 132 -0.07 30.61 -25.81
C GLY A 132 1.23 31.12 -25.18
N LYS A 133 1.40 30.92 -23.86
CA LYS A 133 2.61 31.34 -23.12
C LYS A 133 3.89 30.64 -23.57
N ILE A 134 3.83 29.34 -23.84
CA ILE A 134 4.98 28.58 -24.36
C ILE A 134 5.48 29.11 -25.69
N LYS A 135 4.63 29.69 -26.53
CA LYS A 135 5.04 30.31 -27.81
C LYS A 135 5.93 31.55 -27.63
N GLU A 136 5.85 32.21 -26.48
CA GLU A 136 6.64 33.40 -26.16
C GLU A 136 8.12 33.08 -25.91
N LEU A 137 8.47 31.82 -25.53
CA LEU A 137 9.85 31.36 -25.35
C LEU A 137 10.63 31.41 -26.68
N GLU A 138 11.89 31.79 -26.61
CA GLU A 138 12.76 31.88 -27.80
C GLU A 138 13.25 30.50 -28.26
N ASP A 139 13.65 29.63 -27.31
CA ASP A 139 14.21 28.32 -27.65
C ASP A 139 13.16 27.33 -28.11
N ARG A 140 13.42 26.65 -29.23
CA ARG A 140 12.50 25.65 -29.80
C ARG A 140 12.43 24.37 -29.00
N ALA A 141 13.56 23.90 -28.44
CA ALA A 141 13.59 22.65 -27.69
C ALA A 141 12.82 22.82 -26.39
N GLU A 142 12.99 23.97 -25.69
CA GLU A 142 12.24 24.30 -24.49
C GLU A 142 10.73 24.39 -24.76
N ARG A 143 10.34 25.03 -25.89
CA ARG A 143 8.93 25.05 -26.30
C ARG A 143 8.35 23.65 -26.50
N GLU A 144 9.11 22.76 -27.16
CA GLU A 144 8.64 21.39 -27.39
C GLU A 144 8.53 20.60 -26.07
N LEU A 145 9.51 20.76 -25.18
CA LEU A 145 9.52 20.13 -23.85
C LEU A 145 8.33 20.59 -22.99
N LEU A 146 8.13 21.90 -22.85
CA LEU A 146 7.05 22.43 -22.01
C LEU A 146 5.65 22.13 -22.56
N LYS A 147 5.49 21.96 -23.86
CA LYS A 147 4.22 21.51 -24.45
C LYS A 147 3.82 20.11 -23.97
N ASP A 148 4.79 19.22 -23.81
CA ASP A 148 4.51 17.88 -23.30
C ASP A 148 3.91 17.96 -21.88
N PHE A 149 4.46 18.82 -21.03
CA PHE A 149 3.89 19.06 -19.68
C PHE A 149 2.55 19.80 -19.73
N ALA A 150 2.33 20.68 -20.68
CA ALA A 150 1.01 21.30 -20.85
C ALA A 150 -0.06 20.25 -21.14
N TYR A 151 0.22 19.25 -21.97
CA TYR A 151 -0.70 18.13 -22.24
C TYR A 151 -0.90 17.24 -21.02
N ILE A 152 0.16 16.90 -20.27
CA ILE A 152 0.07 16.07 -19.06
C ILE A 152 -0.76 16.79 -17.99
N ASN A 153 -0.49 18.06 -17.73
CA ASN A 153 -1.25 18.83 -16.73
C ASN A 153 -2.73 18.97 -17.12
N SER A 154 -2.99 19.20 -18.40
CA SER A 154 -4.33 19.24 -18.96
C SER A 154 -5.05 17.89 -18.80
N TYR A 155 -4.36 16.78 -19.04
CA TYR A 155 -4.87 15.44 -18.77
C TYR A 155 -5.25 15.29 -17.28
N ILE A 156 -4.38 15.68 -16.35
CA ILE A 156 -4.66 15.66 -14.90
C ILE A 156 -5.95 16.43 -14.58
N ILE A 157 -6.09 17.64 -15.10
CA ILE A 157 -7.29 18.47 -14.94
C ILE A 157 -8.54 17.76 -15.49
N SER A 158 -8.44 17.10 -16.65
CA SER A 158 -9.58 16.40 -17.25
C SER A 158 -10.09 15.23 -16.40
N ARG A 159 -9.28 14.73 -15.46
CA ARG A 159 -9.54 13.50 -14.68
C ARG A 159 -9.79 13.73 -13.19
N HIS A 160 -9.79 14.96 -12.70
CA HIS A 160 -9.90 15.24 -11.26
C HIS A 160 -11.18 14.70 -10.57
N HIS A 161 -12.25 14.43 -11.30
CA HIS A 161 -13.47 13.79 -10.80
C HIS A 161 -13.55 12.28 -11.06
N GLY A 162 -12.59 11.69 -11.77
CA GLY A 162 -12.67 10.31 -12.20
C GLY A 162 -11.36 9.56 -12.07
N LYS A 163 -11.30 8.38 -12.66
CA LYS A 163 -10.08 7.57 -12.69
C LYS A 163 -9.08 8.08 -13.72
N LEU A 164 -7.80 7.82 -13.45
CA LEU A 164 -6.74 7.98 -14.44
C LEU A 164 -6.86 6.87 -15.50
N VAL A 165 -7.10 7.25 -16.73
CA VAL A 165 -7.08 6.39 -17.92
C VAL A 165 -5.78 6.58 -18.67
N ASP A 166 -5.62 5.93 -19.82
CA ASP A 166 -4.45 6.17 -20.67
C ASP A 166 -4.38 7.60 -21.14
N LEU A 167 -3.20 8.19 -21.06
CA LEU A 167 -2.97 9.54 -21.59
C LEU A 167 -3.27 9.60 -23.10
N GLU A 168 -2.95 8.54 -23.85
CA GLU A 168 -3.26 8.44 -25.28
C GLU A 168 -4.77 8.56 -25.56
N GLN A 169 -5.62 7.94 -24.72
CA GLN A 169 -7.08 8.06 -24.85
C GLN A 169 -7.54 9.51 -24.71
N TYR A 170 -6.96 10.25 -23.76
CA TYR A 170 -7.24 11.69 -23.61
C TYR A 170 -6.82 12.49 -24.84
N LEU A 171 -5.60 12.26 -25.35
CA LEU A 171 -5.07 12.97 -26.51
C LEU A 171 -5.85 12.64 -27.78
N ASN A 172 -6.29 11.40 -27.95
CA ASN A 172 -7.14 11.01 -29.05
C ASN A 172 -8.51 11.71 -29.01
N SER A 173 -9.08 11.90 -27.82
CA SER A 173 -10.32 12.69 -27.65
C SER A 173 -10.15 14.14 -28.09
N LEU A 174 -8.98 14.73 -27.87
CA LEU A 174 -8.65 16.10 -28.32
C LEU A 174 -8.43 16.21 -29.84
N SER A 175 -8.02 15.12 -30.50
CA SER A 175 -7.67 15.11 -31.94
C SER A 175 -8.77 14.60 -32.85
N GLY A 176 -9.90 14.13 -32.33
CA GLY A 176 -11.00 13.53 -33.11
C GLY A 176 -10.72 12.11 -33.60
N ARG A 177 -9.85 11.37 -32.87
CA ARG A 177 -9.48 9.99 -33.22
C ARG A 177 -10.02 8.96 -32.20
N SER A 178 -11.02 9.33 -31.41
CA SER A 178 -11.64 8.42 -30.45
C SER A 178 -12.40 7.29 -31.16
N ALA A 179 -12.14 6.05 -30.79
CA ALA A 179 -12.80 4.88 -31.36
C ALA A 179 -14.31 4.80 -31.00
N GLU A 180 -14.75 5.51 -29.98
CA GLU A 180 -16.13 5.46 -29.46
C GLU A 180 -17.03 6.59 -29.97
N GLY A 181 -16.58 7.40 -30.92
CA GLY A 181 -17.38 8.48 -31.51
C GLY A 181 -17.72 9.65 -30.57
N GLU A 182 -17.23 9.65 -29.33
CA GLU A 182 -17.38 10.74 -28.39
C GLU A 182 -16.13 11.66 -28.40
N ASP A 183 -16.02 12.50 -29.42
CA ASP A 183 -14.96 13.48 -29.53
C ASP A 183 -15.20 14.69 -28.60
N LEU A 184 -15.36 14.45 -27.31
CA LEU A 184 -15.64 15.49 -26.31
C LEU A 184 -14.56 16.58 -26.30
N GLY A 185 -13.31 16.20 -26.45
CA GLY A 185 -12.21 17.15 -26.53
C GLY A 185 -12.27 18.06 -27.77
N VAL A 186 -12.65 17.50 -28.92
CA VAL A 186 -12.86 18.30 -30.17
C VAL A 186 -14.00 19.29 -29.97
N ARG A 187 -15.11 18.83 -29.38
CA ARG A 187 -16.26 19.69 -29.07
C ARG A 187 -15.93 20.78 -28.06
N ALA A 188 -15.16 20.42 -27.01
CA ALA A 188 -14.70 21.38 -26.00
C ALA A 188 -13.82 22.48 -26.63
N ARG A 189 -12.92 22.11 -27.55
CA ARG A 189 -12.10 23.09 -28.30
C ARG A 189 -12.95 24.00 -29.18
N ALA A 190 -13.87 23.42 -29.94
CA ALA A 190 -14.77 24.19 -30.80
C ALA A 190 -15.64 25.14 -29.97
N TRP A 191 -16.09 24.70 -28.82
CA TRP A 191 -16.86 25.52 -27.90
C TRP A 191 -16.03 26.70 -27.35
N LEU A 192 -14.79 26.39 -26.88
CA LEU A 192 -13.85 27.40 -26.39
C LEU A 192 -13.54 28.46 -27.48
N GLU A 193 -13.36 28.07 -28.73
CA GLU A 193 -13.08 28.97 -29.85
C GLU A 193 -14.13 30.07 -30.01
N ASN A 194 -15.39 29.69 -29.84
CA ASN A 194 -16.51 30.59 -29.88
C ASN A 194 -16.66 31.45 -28.61
N TRP A 195 -16.41 30.84 -27.48
CA TRP A 195 -16.70 31.41 -26.17
C TRP A 195 -15.60 32.31 -25.61
N LYS A 196 -14.37 32.10 -26.05
CA LYS A 196 -13.20 32.88 -25.68
C LYS A 196 -13.38 34.37 -26.00
N ARG A 197 -14.06 34.71 -27.08
CA ARG A 197 -14.38 36.09 -27.46
C ARG A 197 -15.26 36.76 -26.42
N GLU A 198 -16.22 36.05 -25.88
CA GLU A 198 -17.20 36.56 -24.94
C GLU A 198 -16.65 36.64 -23.50
N VAL A 199 -15.85 35.66 -23.09
CA VAL A 199 -15.40 35.52 -21.71
C VAL A 199 -14.01 36.02 -21.44
N MET A 200 -13.08 35.88 -22.38
CA MET A 200 -11.65 36.24 -22.25
C MET A 200 -11.16 37.32 -23.17
N GLY A 201 -11.93 37.71 -24.18
CA GLY A 201 -11.58 38.79 -25.09
C GLY A 201 -10.44 38.52 -26.10
N GLU A 202 -9.98 37.29 -26.27
CA GLU A 202 -8.88 36.91 -27.16
C GLU A 202 -9.29 36.02 -28.36
N ASP A 203 -8.61 36.22 -29.50
CA ASP A 203 -9.02 35.65 -30.81
C ASP A 203 -8.28 34.37 -31.25
N LYS A 204 -7.37 33.79 -30.42
CA LYS A 204 -6.48 32.74 -30.93
C LYS A 204 -6.62 31.41 -30.19
N VAL A 205 -7.17 30.39 -30.86
CA VAL A 205 -7.18 29.01 -30.40
C VAL A 205 -5.95 28.27 -30.94
N PRO A 206 -5.21 27.54 -30.10
CA PRO A 206 -4.05 26.76 -30.53
C PRO A 206 -4.42 25.65 -31.50
N LYS A 207 -3.65 25.52 -32.58
CA LYS A 207 -3.77 24.36 -33.47
C LYS A 207 -3.17 23.13 -32.77
N PHE A 208 -4.02 22.21 -32.33
CA PHE A 208 -3.56 20.93 -31.84
C PHE A 208 -2.98 20.11 -32.99
N ARG A 209 -1.73 19.72 -32.86
CA ARG A 209 -1.09 18.72 -33.74
C ARG A 209 -0.85 17.47 -32.90
N ASN A 210 -0.92 16.29 -33.53
CA ASN A 210 -0.51 15.06 -32.94
C ASN A 210 0.98 15.12 -32.57
N ARG A 211 1.27 15.37 -31.31
CA ARG A 211 2.65 15.47 -30.82
C ARG A 211 3.05 14.30 -29.94
N TRP A 212 2.06 13.57 -29.47
CA TRP A 212 2.30 12.45 -28.60
C TRP A 212 3.20 11.39 -29.22
N GLU A 213 2.98 11.05 -30.48
CA GLU A 213 3.87 10.15 -31.22
C GLU A 213 5.32 10.65 -31.23
N ARG A 214 5.52 11.96 -31.43
CA ARG A 214 6.87 12.55 -31.38
C ARG A 214 7.47 12.61 -29.99
N MET A 215 6.67 12.79 -28.97
CA MET A 215 7.10 12.69 -27.57
C MET A 215 7.59 11.29 -27.25
N LEU A 216 6.88 10.26 -27.72
CA LEU A 216 7.27 8.86 -27.58
C LEU A 216 8.57 8.53 -28.33
N GLU A 217 8.70 9.02 -29.56
CA GLU A 217 9.93 8.81 -30.35
C GLU A 217 11.16 9.46 -29.72
N ARG A 218 11.03 10.66 -29.16
CA ARG A 218 12.14 11.35 -28.46
C ARG A 218 12.61 10.64 -27.21
N ASN A 219 11.70 10.02 -26.48
CA ASN A 219 11.96 9.42 -25.18
C ASN A 219 12.26 7.90 -25.26
N SER A 220 12.36 7.33 -26.46
CA SER A 220 12.63 5.88 -26.65
C SER A 220 13.98 5.44 -26.07
N GLU A 221 14.95 6.37 -25.95
CA GLU A 221 16.29 6.11 -25.38
C GLU A 221 16.42 6.54 -23.91
N GLU A 222 15.33 7.03 -23.28
CA GLU A 222 15.37 7.50 -21.90
C GLU A 222 15.55 6.33 -20.92
N GLU A 223 16.32 6.57 -19.85
CA GLU A 223 16.51 5.62 -18.75
C GLU A 223 15.18 5.36 -18.02
N ASN A 224 14.97 4.14 -17.52
CA ASN A 224 13.79 3.77 -16.73
C ASN A 224 13.57 4.68 -15.51
N ARG A 225 14.64 5.22 -14.93
CA ARG A 225 14.60 6.21 -13.85
C ARG A 225 13.79 7.44 -14.23
N LYS A 226 14.04 8.02 -15.39
CA LYS A 226 13.31 9.22 -15.87
C LYS A 226 11.84 8.90 -16.19
N ARG A 227 11.57 7.71 -16.73
CA ARG A 227 10.20 7.24 -16.95
C ARG A 227 9.41 7.17 -15.64
N VAL A 228 10.03 6.65 -14.58
CA VAL A 228 9.46 6.64 -13.23
C VAL A 228 9.27 8.05 -12.68
N TYR A 229 10.19 8.98 -12.94
CA TYR A 229 10.06 10.37 -12.52
C TYR A 229 8.84 11.04 -13.14
N LEU A 230 8.62 10.86 -14.45
CA LEU A 230 7.45 11.39 -15.13
C LEU A 230 6.15 10.82 -14.56
N TYR A 231 6.10 9.51 -14.35
CA TYR A 231 4.98 8.85 -13.70
C TYR A 231 4.72 9.40 -12.30
N ALA A 232 5.77 9.51 -11.48
CA ALA A 232 5.67 9.99 -10.10
C ALA A 232 5.20 11.45 -10.02
N LEU A 233 5.74 12.34 -10.87
CA LEU A 233 5.29 13.73 -10.94
C LEU A 233 3.83 13.84 -11.37
N THR A 234 3.42 13.10 -12.40
CA THR A 234 2.02 13.09 -12.87
C THR A 234 1.08 12.67 -11.74
N ARG A 235 1.44 11.61 -11.03
CA ARG A 235 0.63 11.08 -9.92
C ARG A 235 0.62 12.02 -8.72
N LEU A 236 1.75 12.66 -8.41
CA LEU A 236 1.86 13.66 -7.35
C LEU A 236 0.93 14.86 -7.60
N LEU A 237 1.00 15.43 -8.79
CA LEU A 237 0.16 16.59 -9.16
C LEU A 237 -1.33 16.24 -9.16
N TYR A 238 -1.68 15.05 -9.64
CA TYR A 238 -3.05 14.54 -9.56
C TYR A 238 -3.51 14.38 -8.11
N SER A 239 -2.70 13.75 -7.26
CA SER A 239 -2.97 13.57 -5.82
C SER A 239 -3.18 14.91 -5.11
N MET A 240 -2.32 15.89 -5.38
CA MET A 240 -2.43 17.23 -4.80
C MET A 240 -3.69 17.95 -5.28
N LEU A 241 -4.06 17.79 -6.56
CA LEU A 241 -5.25 18.44 -7.12
C LEU A 241 -6.52 17.93 -6.44
N ILE A 242 -6.70 16.60 -6.40
CA ILE A 242 -7.89 16.01 -5.79
C ILE A 242 -7.96 16.27 -4.28
N ALA A 243 -6.81 16.32 -3.57
CA ALA A 243 -6.76 16.67 -2.17
C ALA A 243 -7.19 18.13 -1.95
N SER A 244 -6.69 19.06 -2.76
CA SER A 244 -6.98 20.49 -2.62
C SER A 244 -8.45 20.80 -2.90
N ASP A 245 -9.04 20.21 -3.94
CA ASP A 245 -10.46 20.31 -4.26
C ASP A 245 -11.34 19.72 -3.14
N TYR A 246 -10.96 18.53 -2.64
CA TYR A 246 -11.71 17.86 -1.58
C TYR A 246 -11.70 18.63 -0.26
N TYR A 247 -10.55 19.18 0.14
CA TYR A 247 -10.41 20.00 1.35
C TYR A 247 -11.16 21.32 1.23
N ALA A 248 -11.09 21.97 0.05
CA ALA A 248 -11.85 23.19 -0.22
C ALA A 248 -13.36 22.94 -0.13
N THR A 249 -13.84 21.89 -0.79
CA THR A 249 -15.25 21.50 -0.75
C THR A 249 -15.70 21.17 0.69
N SER A 250 -14.85 20.45 1.46
CA SER A 250 -15.17 20.12 2.86
C SER A 250 -15.22 21.35 3.75
N GLU A 251 -14.27 22.29 3.63
CA GLU A 251 -14.28 23.53 4.39
C GLU A 251 -15.52 24.39 4.06
N TYR A 252 -15.87 24.50 2.77
CA TYR A 252 -17.05 25.24 2.37
C TYR A 252 -18.34 24.59 2.87
N MET A 253 -18.53 23.29 2.60
CA MET A 253 -19.77 22.59 2.90
C MET A 253 -20.04 22.48 4.40
N LYS A 254 -19.01 22.19 5.19
CA LYS A 254 -19.14 21.79 6.59
C LYS A 254 -18.38 22.68 7.59
N GLY A 255 -17.63 23.67 7.12
CA GLY A 255 -16.84 24.55 7.97
C GLY A 255 -15.59 23.89 8.60
N VAL A 256 -15.22 22.69 8.15
CA VAL A 256 -14.08 21.93 8.67
C VAL A 256 -12.81 22.32 7.95
N GLU A 257 -12.03 23.22 8.52
CA GLU A 257 -10.71 23.59 8.00
C GLU A 257 -9.68 22.49 8.33
N ILE A 258 -9.00 21.99 7.31
CA ILE A 258 -7.90 21.04 7.48
C ILE A 258 -6.59 21.81 7.74
N GLN A 259 -6.01 21.60 8.92
CA GLN A 259 -4.76 22.23 9.35
C GLN A 259 -3.60 21.24 9.38
N ASN A 260 -3.88 19.97 9.70
CA ASN A 260 -2.89 18.90 9.78
C ASN A 260 -2.92 18.07 8.50
N PHE A 261 -1.76 17.93 7.86
CA PHE A 261 -1.55 17.14 6.65
C PHE A 261 -0.70 15.90 6.93
N GLY A 262 -0.68 15.43 8.18
CA GLY A 262 0.00 14.21 8.59
C GLY A 262 1.51 14.35 8.76
N GLU A 263 1.99 15.52 9.13
CA GLU A 263 3.37 15.73 9.57
C GLU A 263 3.50 15.63 11.08
N ILE A 264 4.65 15.16 11.53
CA ILE A 264 5.07 15.29 12.92
C ILE A 264 5.50 16.74 13.16
N GLU A 265 4.69 17.51 13.86
CA GLU A 265 5.00 18.92 14.13
C GLU A 265 6.06 19.08 15.20
N LYS A 266 6.07 18.23 16.23
CA LYS A 266 6.99 18.27 17.37
C LYS A 266 7.96 17.09 17.36
N CYS A 267 8.82 17.01 16.33
CA CYS A 267 9.75 15.91 16.18
C CYS A 267 10.65 15.70 17.40
N ASP A 268 11.20 16.76 17.96
CA ASP A 268 12.10 16.67 19.12
C ASP A 268 11.40 16.08 20.35
N GLU A 269 10.12 16.37 20.55
CA GLU A 269 9.34 15.84 21.66
C GLU A 269 9.13 14.34 21.53
N ILE A 270 8.71 13.86 20.34
CA ILE A 270 8.53 12.42 20.08
C ILE A 270 9.86 11.67 20.16
N ILE A 271 10.91 12.24 19.60
CA ILE A 271 12.26 11.66 19.67
C ILE A 271 12.73 11.58 21.14
N ASN A 272 12.52 12.62 21.92
CA ASN A 272 12.87 12.62 23.36
C ASN A 272 12.10 11.53 24.13
N ILE A 273 10.79 11.38 23.90
CA ILE A 273 9.99 10.33 24.54
C ILE A 273 10.55 8.95 24.17
N TYR A 274 10.88 8.73 22.88
CA TYR A 274 11.49 7.50 22.40
C TYR A 274 12.84 7.23 23.10
N GLU A 275 13.73 8.21 23.11
CA GLU A 275 15.06 8.11 23.73
C GLU A 275 15.00 7.88 25.26
N GLN A 276 13.95 8.38 25.93
CA GLN A 276 13.73 8.16 27.35
C GLN A 276 13.11 6.79 27.68
N SER A 277 12.70 6.00 26.69
CA SER A 277 12.15 4.68 26.92
C SER A 277 13.16 3.74 27.61
N PRO A 278 12.71 2.78 28.46
CA PRO A 278 13.62 1.89 29.18
C PRO A 278 14.54 1.10 28.25
N VAL A 279 14.04 0.70 27.08
CA VAL A 279 14.82 -0.04 26.08
C VAL A 279 15.94 0.80 25.52
N GLN A 280 15.65 2.06 25.15
CA GLN A 280 16.67 2.98 24.61
C GLN A 280 17.74 3.33 25.65
N LYS A 281 17.35 3.63 26.89
CA LYS A 281 18.31 3.87 27.97
C LYS A 281 19.24 2.69 28.19
N SER A 282 18.71 1.48 28.14
CA SER A 282 19.54 0.27 28.27
C SER A 282 20.52 0.11 27.11
N ILE A 283 20.08 0.36 25.86
CA ILE A 283 20.94 0.31 24.68
C ILE A 283 22.04 1.35 24.74
N ARG A 284 21.71 2.61 25.12
CA ARG A 284 22.71 3.69 25.20
C ARG A 284 23.73 3.45 26.32
N SER A 285 23.29 2.96 27.48
CA SER A 285 24.22 2.54 28.53
C SER A 285 25.17 1.42 28.09
N TYR A 286 24.66 0.47 27.31
CA TYR A 286 25.49 -0.57 26.71
C TYR A 286 26.49 0.02 25.70
N GLU A 287 26.04 0.92 24.84
CA GLU A 287 26.86 1.59 23.83
C GLU A 287 28.07 2.27 24.46
N GLU A 288 27.86 3.06 25.51
CA GLU A 288 28.93 3.78 26.22
C GLU A 288 29.96 2.86 26.89
N THR A 289 29.56 1.67 27.31
CA THR A 289 30.39 0.80 28.13
C THR A 289 31.06 -0.32 27.33
N TYR A 290 30.37 -0.88 26.34
CA TYR A 290 30.76 -2.16 25.74
C TYR A 290 30.85 -2.13 24.21
N TYR A 291 30.15 -1.24 23.52
CA TYR A 291 30.10 -1.23 22.06
C TYR A 291 31.31 -0.51 21.42
N PRO A 292 31.88 -1.04 20.31
CA PRO A 292 31.61 -2.36 19.73
C PRO A 292 32.41 -3.45 20.45
N ARG A 293 31.77 -4.59 20.67
CA ARG A 293 32.51 -5.77 21.17
C ARG A 293 33.36 -6.41 20.06
N ASN A 294 34.50 -6.95 20.46
CA ASN A 294 35.30 -7.74 19.53
C ASN A 294 34.60 -9.05 19.16
N GLN A 295 34.97 -9.63 18.01
CA GLN A 295 34.32 -10.83 17.47
C GLN A 295 34.38 -12.02 18.42
N ASP A 296 35.50 -12.27 19.07
CA ASP A 296 35.70 -13.39 19.99
C ASP A 296 34.82 -13.31 21.21
N ALA A 297 34.60 -12.09 21.73
CA ALA A 297 33.69 -11.87 22.87
C ALA A 297 32.24 -12.08 22.46
N LEU A 298 31.88 -11.67 21.23
CA LEU A 298 30.54 -11.82 20.74
C LEU A 298 30.18 -13.27 20.41
N GLU A 299 31.12 -14.04 19.84
CA GLU A 299 30.93 -15.46 19.52
C GLU A 299 30.66 -16.32 20.77
N ARG A 300 31.17 -15.89 21.93
CA ARG A 300 30.94 -16.52 23.22
C ARG A 300 29.73 -16.02 23.97
N GLU A 301 29.04 -15.01 23.44
CA GLU A 301 27.91 -14.39 24.11
C GLU A 301 26.73 -15.37 24.22
N THR A 302 26.11 -15.42 25.39
CA THR A 302 24.97 -16.28 25.66
C THR A 302 23.65 -15.54 25.79
N ASP A 303 23.70 -14.22 26.01
CA ASP A 303 22.50 -13.38 26.08
C ASP A 303 22.13 -12.86 24.69
N ILE A 304 20.98 -13.28 24.20
CA ILE A 304 20.44 -12.85 22.91
C ILE A 304 20.19 -11.33 22.87
N ASN A 305 19.95 -10.66 23.99
CA ASN A 305 19.71 -9.23 24.03
C ASN A 305 20.99 -8.44 23.76
N VAL A 306 22.13 -8.94 24.17
CA VAL A 306 23.43 -8.37 23.80
C VAL A 306 23.60 -8.39 22.29
N LEU A 307 23.32 -9.53 21.64
CA LEU A 307 23.40 -9.65 20.18
C LEU A 307 22.43 -8.72 19.45
N ARG A 308 21.23 -8.56 20.00
CA ARG A 308 20.23 -7.62 19.48
C ARG A 308 20.70 -6.16 19.57
N THR A 309 21.34 -5.82 20.68
CA THR A 309 21.88 -4.46 20.91
C THR A 309 23.05 -4.17 19.99
N GLU A 310 23.99 -5.11 19.82
CA GLU A 310 25.08 -4.94 18.86
C GLU A 310 24.58 -4.75 17.43
N LEU A 311 23.61 -5.56 16.96
CA LEU A 311 23.00 -5.45 15.64
C LEU A 311 22.28 -4.09 15.46
N PHE A 312 21.57 -3.65 16.47
CA PHE A 312 20.90 -2.36 16.48
C PHE A 312 21.90 -1.21 16.30
N LEU A 313 23.01 -1.23 17.04
CA LEU A 313 24.04 -0.20 17.00
C LEU A 313 24.87 -0.26 15.70
N ASP A 314 25.18 -1.46 15.18
CA ASP A 314 25.83 -1.64 13.88
C ASP A 314 24.99 -1.01 12.77
N ALA A 315 23.66 -1.28 12.77
CA ALA A 315 22.77 -0.73 11.76
C ALA A 315 22.61 0.80 11.86
N GLU A 316 22.51 1.34 13.06
CA GLU A 316 22.44 2.79 13.30
C GLU A 316 23.74 3.49 12.87
N CYS A 317 24.89 2.92 13.21
CA CYS A 317 26.19 3.45 12.84
C CYS A 317 26.38 3.50 11.32
N GLU A 318 25.96 2.43 10.62
CA GLU A 318 26.07 2.37 9.17
C GLU A 318 25.09 3.32 8.47
N LEU A 319 23.87 3.50 8.99
CA LEU A 319 22.93 4.51 8.51
C LEU A 319 23.51 5.91 8.61
N LYS A 320 24.05 6.29 9.79
CA LYS A 320 24.64 7.61 10.01
C LYS A 320 25.79 7.93 9.05
N LYS A 321 26.59 6.93 8.65
CA LYS A 321 27.66 7.10 7.66
C LYS A 321 27.15 7.31 6.23
N ASN A 322 25.93 6.90 5.94
CA ASN A 322 25.35 6.89 4.60
C ASN A 322 23.98 7.57 4.54
N ILE A 323 23.76 8.60 5.34
CA ILE A 323 22.46 9.26 5.51
C ILE A 323 21.84 9.78 4.20
N ASP A 324 22.68 10.13 3.22
CA ASP A 324 22.26 10.63 1.92
C ASP A 324 21.70 9.56 0.98
N ALA A 325 21.95 8.27 1.27
CA ALA A 325 21.39 7.20 0.48
C ALA A 325 19.85 7.18 0.57
N SER A 326 19.20 6.62 -0.44
CA SER A 326 17.74 6.59 -0.50
C SER A 326 17.17 5.22 -0.14
N VAL A 327 17.89 4.11 -0.40
CA VAL A 327 17.43 2.74 -0.13
C VAL A 327 18.40 2.02 0.77
N PHE A 328 17.87 1.40 1.82
CA PHE A 328 18.62 0.71 2.87
C PHE A 328 18.09 -0.71 3.06
N TYR A 329 19.00 -1.65 3.19
CA TYR A 329 18.71 -3.06 3.44
C TYR A 329 19.08 -3.45 4.86
N LEU A 330 18.09 -3.89 5.65
CA LEU A 330 18.25 -4.43 6.99
C LEU A 330 18.04 -5.95 6.96
N GLU A 331 19.10 -6.68 6.66
CA GLU A 331 19.10 -8.14 6.70
C GLU A 331 19.55 -8.62 8.09
N ALA A 332 18.68 -9.34 8.79
CA ALA A 332 18.96 -9.77 10.15
C ALA A 332 18.17 -11.02 10.52
N PRO A 333 18.72 -11.93 11.36
CA PRO A 333 18.08 -13.19 11.72
C PRO A 333 16.66 -13.01 12.30
N THR A 334 15.83 -14.03 12.15
CA THR A 334 14.51 -14.05 12.82
C THR A 334 14.67 -13.95 14.33
N GLY A 335 13.96 -13.03 14.97
CA GLY A 335 14.05 -12.77 16.41
C GLY A 335 15.21 -11.87 16.85
N SER A 336 15.94 -11.26 15.91
CA SER A 336 17.05 -10.33 16.21
C SER A 336 16.63 -8.91 16.59
N GLY A 337 15.32 -8.58 16.59
CA GLY A 337 14.81 -7.26 16.94
C GLY A 337 14.70 -6.28 15.78
N LYS A 338 14.56 -6.77 14.54
CA LYS A 338 14.42 -5.93 13.31
C LYS A 338 13.46 -4.76 13.47
N SER A 339 12.26 -5.00 14.02
CA SER A 339 11.24 -3.93 14.16
C SER A 339 11.70 -2.79 15.06
N ASN A 340 12.36 -3.09 16.19
CA ASN A 340 12.91 -2.05 17.07
C ASN A 340 14.08 -1.30 16.40
N THR A 341 14.92 -2.03 15.67
CA THR A 341 15.99 -1.42 14.88
C THR A 341 15.42 -0.50 13.82
N ALA A 342 14.42 -0.93 13.04
CA ALA A 342 13.79 -0.11 12.01
C ALA A 342 13.10 1.15 12.60
N MET A 343 12.49 1.03 13.77
CA MET A 343 11.92 2.17 14.49
C MET A 343 13.00 3.20 14.84
N ASN A 344 14.13 2.76 15.38
CA ASN A 344 15.27 3.62 15.68
C ASN A 344 15.82 4.31 14.44
N LEU A 345 15.99 3.57 13.37
CA LEU A 345 16.49 4.11 12.10
C LEU A 345 15.55 5.18 11.53
N SER A 346 14.24 4.99 11.66
CA SER A 346 13.24 5.96 11.23
C SER A 346 13.37 7.27 12.01
N PHE A 347 13.49 7.21 13.34
CA PHE A 347 13.70 8.40 14.17
C PHE A 347 15.09 9.03 13.95
N THR A 348 16.10 8.22 13.64
CA THR A 348 17.44 8.74 13.28
C THR A 348 17.40 9.57 12.01
N PHE A 349 16.63 9.14 10.97
CA PHE A 349 16.41 9.96 9.79
C PHE A 349 15.75 11.29 10.11
N MET A 350 14.70 11.29 10.91
CA MET A 350 13.99 12.51 11.29
C MET A 350 14.87 13.48 12.11
N LYS A 351 15.76 12.92 12.95
CA LYS A 351 16.70 13.73 13.74
C LYS A 351 17.77 14.42 12.89
N GLN A 352 18.16 13.77 11.78
CA GLN A 352 19.22 14.27 10.91
C GLN A 352 18.74 15.01 9.66
N ASN A 353 17.45 14.93 9.34
CA ASN A 353 16.85 15.59 8.19
C ASN A 353 15.54 16.26 8.57
N GLU A 354 15.57 17.59 8.62
CA GLU A 354 14.41 18.40 9.03
C GLU A 354 13.23 18.32 8.06
N ASP A 355 13.44 17.90 6.82
CA ASP A 355 12.35 17.76 5.84
C ASP A 355 11.52 16.48 6.08
N ILE A 356 12.12 15.46 6.71
CA ILE A 356 11.44 14.19 6.97
C ILE A 356 10.56 14.30 8.23
N ARG A 357 9.23 14.25 8.02
CA ARG A 357 8.22 14.43 9.07
C ARG A 357 7.15 13.34 9.10
N LYS A 358 7.38 12.23 8.41
CA LYS A 358 6.39 11.17 8.27
C LYS A 358 7.03 9.80 8.17
N ILE A 359 6.38 8.81 8.78
CA ILE A 359 6.84 7.42 8.77
C ILE A 359 5.72 6.49 8.32
N PHE A 360 6.02 5.60 7.40
CA PHE A 360 5.17 4.48 7.00
C PHE A 360 5.82 3.16 7.39
N TYR A 361 5.11 2.33 8.16
CA TYR A 361 5.48 0.95 8.42
C TYR A 361 4.57 0.02 7.61
N ILE A 362 5.15 -0.69 6.65
CA ILE A 362 4.42 -1.48 5.65
C ILE A 362 4.73 -2.96 5.83
N TYR A 363 3.70 -3.75 6.04
CA TYR A 363 3.79 -5.18 6.36
C TYR A 363 3.03 -6.04 5.34
N PRO A 364 3.43 -7.31 5.13
CA PRO A 364 2.74 -8.19 4.19
C PRO A 364 1.32 -8.58 4.63
N PHE A 365 1.05 -8.60 5.94
CA PHE A 365 -0.22 -9.08 6.48
C PHE A 365 -0.72 -8.21 7.64
N ASN A 366 -2.04 -8.17 7.82
CA ASN A 366 -2.70 -7.41 8.88
C ASN A 366 -2.25 -7.84 10.30
N THR A 367 -1.96 -9.13 10.50
CA THR A 367 -1.46 -9.65 11.77
C THR A 367 -0.14 -9.03 12.20
N LEU A 368 0.77 -8.78 11.24
CA LEU A 368 2.03 -8.07 11.51
C LEU A 368 1.80 -6.59 11.82
N VAL A 369 0.84 -5.97 11.17
CA VAL A 369 0.44 -4.58 11.47
C VAL A 369 0.01 -4.45 12.93
N GLU A 370 -0.84 -5.36 13.41
CA GLU A 370 -1.31 -5.39 14.81
C GLU A 370 -0.16 -5.63 15.80
N GLN A 371 0.71 -6.61 15.55
CA GLN A 371 1.87 -6.87 16.41
C GLN A 371 2.84 -5.69 16.53
N ASN A 372 3.05 -4.98 15.42
CA ASN A 372 3.92 -3.82 15.45
C ASN A 372 3.24 -2.60 16.08
N MET A 373 1.91 -2.51 16.00
CA MET A 373 1.14 -1.54 16.78
C MET A 373 1.31 -1.78 18.30
N ASP A 374 1.29 -3.04 18.75
CA ASP A 374 1.58 -3.41 20.14
C ASP A 374 3.01 -3.00 20.55
N SER A 375 3.98 -3.09 19.63
CA SER A 375 5.35 -2.65 19.89
C SER A 375 5.44 -1.13 20.04
N ILE A 376 4.70 -0.38 19.24
CA ILE A 376 4.58 1.09 19.38
C ILE A 376 3.87 1.44 20.68
N ASN A 377 2.80 0.73 21.05
CA ASN A 377 2.09 0.91 22.30
C ASN A 377 3.00 0.70 23.53
N LYS A 378 3.93 -0.26 23.50
CA LYS A 378 4.90 -0.48 24.59
C LYS A 378 5.87 0.68 24.78
N VAL A 379 6.16 1.44 23.74
CA VAL A 379 7.08 2.58 23.78
C VAL A 379 6.33 3.87 24.09
N PHE A 380 5.17 4.10 23.49
CA PHE A 380 4.47 5.38 23.50
C PHE A 380 3.10 5.34 24.18
N GLY A 381 2.61 4.16 24.60
CA GLY A 381 1.22 3.95 25.04
C GLY A 381 0.80 4.79 26.27
N GLU A 382 1.77 5.23 27.10
CA GLU A 382 1.52 6.14 28.22
C GLU A 382 1.34 7.60 27.76
N ASN A 383 1.77 7.94 26.54
CA ASN A 383 1.66 9.28 25.99
C ASN A 383 0.52 9.35 24.95
N LYS A 384 -0.64 9.83 25.40
CA LYS A 384 -1.83 9.95 24.57
C LYS A 384 -1.60 10.85 23.35
N GLU A 385 -0.89 11.97 23.49
CA GLU A 385 -0.63 12.92 22.40
C GLU A 385 0.15 12.26 21.26
N VAL A 386 1.16 11.44 21.55
CA VAL A 386 1.88 10.67 20.52
C VAL A 386 0.99 9.61 19.91
N MET A 387 0.17 8.94 20.72
CA MET A 387 -0.70 7.87 20.22
C MET A 387 -1.82 8.37 19.31
N THR A 388 -2.26 9.62 19.40
CA THR A 388 -3.19 10.22 18.43
C THR A 388 -2.55 10.42 17.05
N GLN A 389 -1.21 10.48 16.97
CA GLN A 389 -0.46 10.66 15.73
C GLN A 389 -0.17 9.34 15.01
N VAL A 390 -0.53 8.18 15.60
CA VAL A 390 -0.30 6.85 15.04
C VAL A 390 -1.60 6.25 14.56
N ALA A 391 -1.64 5.82 13.29
CA ALA A 391 -2.82 5.18 12.73
C ALA A 391 -2.50 3.86 12.04
N VAL A 392 -3.40 2.89 12.21
CA VAL A 392 -3.46 1.69 11.39
C VAL A 392 -4.42 1.94 10.25
N VAL A 393 -3.92 1.93 9.02
CA VAL A 393 -4.71 2.14 7.80
C VAL A 393 -4.64 0.88 6.93
N ASN A 394 -5.69 0.08 6.99
CA ASN A 394 -5.87 -1.11 6.15
C ASN A 394 -7.37 -1.29 5.85
N SER A 395 -7.72 -2.25 5.02
CA SER A 395 -9.10 -2.53 4.62
C SER A 395 -10.00 -3.05 5.76
N LEU A 396 -9.41 -3.54 6.86
CA LEU A 396 -10.11 -4.29 7.90
C LEU A 396 -10.36 -3.50 9.20
N VAL A 397 -9.60 -2.43 9.46
CA VAL A 397 -9.71 -1.72 10.74
C VAL A 397 -10.86 -0.73 10.73
N PRO A 398 -11.80 -0.81 11.70
CA PRO A 398 -12.85 0.18 11.88
C PRO A 398 -12.27 1.55 12.17
N LEU A 399 -13.04 2.58 11.89
CA LEU A 399 -12.73 3.94 12.31
C LEU A 399 -12.80 4.00 13.84
N LYS A 400 -11.73 3.63 14.53
CA LYS A 400 -11.67 3.82 15.99
C LYS A 400 -11.59 5.31 16.30
N GLU A 401 -12.52 5.76 17.11
CA GLU A 401 -12.50 7.08 17.69
C GLU A 401 -11.28 7.24 18.60
N ARG A 402 -10.28 7.98 18.14
CA ARG A 402 -9.18 8.46 18.95
C ARG A 402 -9.20 9.99 18.92
N VAL A 403 -10.35 10.56 19.23
CA VAL A 403 -10.46 12.00 19.45
C VAL A 403 -10.65 12.18 20.93
N ASP A 404 -9.82 13.00 21.56
CA ASP A 404 -10.00 13.37 22.95
C ASP A 404 -11.42 13.95 23.12
N GLU A 405 -12.23 13.31 23.95
CA GLU A 405 -13.60 13.76 24.26
C GLU A 405 -13.63 15.19 24.80
N ASP A 406 -12.53 15.63 25.39
CA ASP A 406 -12.36 16.98 25.97
C ASP A 406 -12.22 18.10 24.92
N GLU A 407 -11.69 17.81 23.72
CA GLU A 407 -11.60 18.80 22.64
C GLU A 407 -12.91 19.03 21.89
N TRP A 408 -13.88 18.11 22.03
CA TRP A 408 -15.11 18.11 21.22
C TRP A 408 -16.39 18.49 21.99
N ASN A 409 -16.24 18.95 23.22
CA ASN A 409 -17.40 19.44 23.98
C ASN A 409 -18.14 20.56 23.25
N GLY A 410 -19.22 20.19 22.53
CA GLY A 410 -20.18 21.10 21.88
C GLY A 410 -20.11 21.21 20.34
N LYS A 411 -19.27 20.42 19.66
CA LYS A 411 -19.26 20.34 18.18
C LYS A 411 -20.12 19.19 17.68
N ASP A 412 -20.67 19.33 16.47
CA ASP A 412 -21.55 18.36 15.83
C ASP A 412 -20.79 17.03 15.56
N GLU A 413 -21.38 15.90 15.91
CA GLU A 413 -20.82 14.55 15.64
C GLU A 413 -20.52 14.34 14.16
N SER A 414 -21.28 14.94 13.26
CA SER A 414 -21.08 14.90 11.81
C SER A 414 -19.73 15.51 11.38
N GLU A 415 -19.32 16.63 11.98
CA GLU A 415 -18.01 17.24 11.71
C GLU A 415 -16.84 16.35 12.16
N LYS A 416 -16.98 15.70 13.32
CA LYS A 416 -16.01 14.75 13.86
C LYS A 416 -15.79 13.58 12.90
N TYR A 417 -16.90 12.94 12.47
CA TYR A 417 -16.82 11.80 11.55
C TYR A 417 -16.20 12.16 10.21
N GLN A 418 -16.53 13.34 9.69
CA GLN A 418 -15.96 13.81 8.44
C GLN A 418 -14.45 13.99 8.53
N ARG A 419 -13.96 14.60 9.61
CA ARG A 419 -12.52 14.80 9.81
C ARG A 419 -11.77 13.46 9.88
N ILE A 420 -12.26 12.52 10.68
CA ILE A 420 -11.69 11.17 10.79
C ILE A 420 -11.64 10.48 9.41
N LEU A 421 -12.71 10.60 8.62
CA LEU A 421 -12.78 10.02 7.28
C LEU A 421 -11.74 10.64 6.35
N LEU A 422 -11.64 11.96 6.33
CA LEU A 422 -10.68 12.70 5.52
C LEU A 422 -9.25 12.36 5.92
N ASP A 423 -8.94 12.39 7.22
CA ASP A 423 -7.60 12.09 7.71
C ASP A 423 -7.16 10.68 7.31
N ARG A 424 -8.09 9.73 7.34
CA ARG A 424 -7.81 8.35 6.92
C ARG A 424 -7.67 8.20 5.40
N GLN A 425 -8.54 8.82 4.61
CA GLN A 425 -8.50 8.75 3.15
C GLN A 425 -7.22 9.39 2.59
N PHE A 426 -6.83 10.51 3.16
CA PHE A 426 -5.64 11.24 2.73
C PHE A 426 -4.38 10.89 3.53
N LEU A 427 -4.43 9.85 4.38
CA LEU A 427 -3.33 9.42 5.23
C LEU A 427 -2.74 10.55 6.08
N ASN A 428 -3.58 11.43 6.64
CA ASN A 428 -3.17 12.59 7.43
C ASN A 428 -2.72 12.21 8.85
N TYR A 429 -1.95 11.14 9.00
CA TYR A 429 -1.36 10.70 10.26
C TYR A 429 0.16 10.68 10.14
N PRO A 430 0.90 11.25 11.10
CA PRO A 430 2.36 11.28 11.07
C PRO A 430 3.01 9.90 10.99
N ILE A 431 2.48 8.91 11.72
CA ILE A 431 2.98 7.54 11.73
C ILE A 431 1.84 6.62 11.25
N VAL A 432 2.05 5.97 10.11
CA VAL A 432 1.07 5.09 9.48
C VAL A 432 1.58 3.66 9.45
N LEU A 433 0.82 2.74 10.03
CA LEU A 433 1.01 1.31 9.85
C LEU A 433 0.02 0.80 8.81
N SER A 434 0.49 0.09 7.80
CA SER A 434 -0.37 -0.37 6.70
C SER A 434 0.15 -1.67 6.08
N THR A 435 -0.56 -2.13 5.06
CA THR A 435 -0.18 -3.34 4.32
C THR A 435 0.45 -3.01 2.97
N HIS A 436 1.19 -3.98 2.42
CA HIS A 436 1.76 -3.91 1.08
C HIS A 436 0.69 -3.60 0.02
N VAL A 437 -0.49 -4.20 0.11
CA VAL A 437 -1.61 -3.99 -0.82
C VAL A 437 -2.03 -2.52 -0.82
N MET A 438 -2.22 -1.91 0.36
CA MET A 438 -2.59 -0.50 0.47
C MET A 438 -1.52 0.44 -0.10
N LEU A 439 -0.24 0.14 0.15
CA LEU A 439 0.85 0.92 -0.46
C LEU A 439 0.81 0.82 -1.98
N PHE A 440 0.63 -0.38 -2.54
CA PHE A 440 0.60 -0.59 -3.99
C PHE A 440 -0.62 0.06 -4.66
N HIS A 441 -1.79 0.06 -4.00
CA HIS A 441 -2.92 0.87 -4.45
C HIS A 441 -2.57 2.37 -4.48
N THR A 442 -1.93 2.89 -3.42
CA THR A 442 -1.47 4.28 -3.39
C THR A 442 -0.46 4.58 -4.50
N LEU A 443 0.46 3.66 -4.79
CA LEU A 443 1.49 3.85 -5.81
C LEU A 443 0.97 3.68 -7.24
N PHE A 444 0.06 2.74 -7.50
CA PHE A 444 -0.26 2.27 -8.85
C PHE A 444 -1.75 2.27 -9.21
N GLY A 445 -2.67 2.33 -8.25
CA GLY A 445 -4.11 2.29 -8.50
C GLY A 445 -4.60 3.46 -9.36
N GLN A 446 -5.56 3.21 -10.25
CA GLN A 446 -6.04 4.20 -11.20
C GLN A 446 -7.17 5.08 -10.65
N TYR A 447 -7.86 4.62 -9.60
CA TYR A 447 -8.98 5.36 -9.04
C TYR A 447 -8.49 6.56 -8.21
N LYS A 448 -9.32 7.60 -8.13
CA LYS A 448 -8.98 8.80 -7.36
C LYS A 448 -8.74 8.48 -5.87
N GLU A 449 -9.51 7.54 -5.32
CA GLU A 449 -9.40 7.07 -3.95
C GLU A 449 -8.02 6.47 -3.65
N ASP A 450 -7.42 5.77 -4.61
CA ASP A 450 -6.07 5.20 -4.51
C ASP A 450 -5.01 6.30 -4.48
N ALA A 451 -5.23 7.37 -5.25
CA ALA A 451 -4.26 8.45 -5.37
C ALA A 451 -4.31 9.47 -4.22
N PHE A 452 -5.35 9.48 -3.38
CA PHE A 452 -5.52 10.47 -2.31
C PHE A 452 -4.28 10.64 -1.42
N GLY A 453 -3.66 9.54 -1.03
CA GLY A 453 -2.50 9.53 -0.13
C GLY A 453 -1.13 9.65 -0.81
N PHE A 454 -1.05 9.76 -2.14
CA PHE A 454 0.26 9.69 -2.82
C PHE A 454 1.18 10.86 -2.46
N TYR A 455 0.67 12.10 -2.36
CA TYR A 455 1.47 13.27 -1.97
C TYR A 455 2.06 13.14 -0.57
N GLN A 456 1.49 12.29 0.28
CA GLN A 456 1.96 12.01 1.63
C GLN A 456 3.29 11.24 1.67
N LEU A 457 3.66 10.60 0.57
CA LEU A 457 4.91 9.85 0.45
C LEU A 457 6.12 10.78 0.33
N CYS A 458 5.94 12.03 -0.11
CA CYS A 458 7.02 13.00 -0.21
C CYS A 458 7.66 13.25 1.17
N ASN A 459 8.99 13.28 1.19
CA ASN A 459 9.77 13.57 2.40
C ASN A 459 9.41 12.66 3.58
N SER A 460 9.36 11.34 3.35
CA SER A 460 8.99 10.34 4.34
C SER A 460 10.01 9.21 4.49
N VAL A 461 9.88 8.46 5.60
CA VAL A 461 10.52 7.15 5.76
C VAL A 461 9.50 6.07 5.47
N ILE A 462 9.85 5.10 4.63
CA ILE A 462 9.03 3.91 4.38
C ILE A 462 9.82 2.68 4.81
N VAL A 463 9.32 1.96 5.80
CA VAL A 463 9.85 0.68 6.26
C VAL A 463 9.03 -0.43 5.62
N LEU A 464 9.68 -1.27 4.81
CA LEU A 464 9.06 -2.41 4.12
C LEU A 464 9.55 -3.70 4.75
N ASP A 465 8.64 -4.48 5.34
CA ASP A 465 8.97 -5.77 5.95
C ASP A 465 8.69 -6.92 4.98
N GLU A 466 9.58 -7.94 4.98
CA GLU A 466 9.43 -9.20 4.25
C GLU A 466 9.16 -9.02 2.74
N ILE A 467 10.01 -8.26 2.03
CA ILE A 467 9.86 -7.99 0.58
C ILE A 467 9.83 -9.27 -0.28
N GLN A 468 10.45 -10.35 0.19
CA GLN A 468 10.41 -11.64 -0.50
C GLN A 468 9.00 -12.27 -0.53
N SER A 469 8.05 -11.76 0.26
CA SER A 469 6.65 -12.18 0.16
C SER A 469 6.00 -11.76 -1.16
N TYR A 470 6.57 -10.79 -1.87
CA TYR A 470 6.10 -10.35 -3.17
C TYR A 470 6.35 -11.39 -4.26
N ARG A 471 5.55 -11.35 -5.30
CA ARG A 471 5.77 -12.14 -6.52
C ARG A 471 7.15 -11.82 -7.11
N ASN A 472 8.00 -12.83 -7.25
CA ASN A 472 9.36 -12.61 -7.76
C ASN A 472 9.40 -12.17 -9.23
N ALA A 473 8.36 -12.48 -9.98
CA ALA A 473 8.18 -12.00 -11.36
C ALA A 473 8.08 -10.47 -11.48
N LEU A 474 7.83 -9.75 -10.36
CA LEU A 474 7.71 -8.29 -10.32
C LEU A 474 8.87 -7.60 -9.59
N TRP A 475 9.86 -8.34 -9.11
CA TRP A 475 10.93 -7.74 -8.29
C TRP A 475 11.74 -6.69 -9.04
N ALA A 476 11.98 -6.87 -10.34
CA ALA A 476 12.71 -5.90 -11.15
C ALA A 476 11.93 -4.59 -11.31
N GLU A 477 10.63 -4.68 -11.61
CA GLU A 477 9.74 -3.54 -11.72
C GLU A 477 9.64 -2.80 -10.38
N ILE A 478 9.38 -3.55 -9.29
CA ILE A 478 9.22 -2.99 -7.95
C ILE A 478 10.46 -2.20 -7.52
N ILE A 479 11.65 -2.79 -7.63
CA ILE A 479 12.85 -2.09 -7.19
C ILE A 479 13.19 -0.88 -8.07
N THR A 480 12.88 -0.95 -9.38
CA THR A 480 13.05 0.18 -10.29
C THR A 480 12.14 1.35 -9.89
N PHE A 481 10.87 1.08 -9.61
CA PHE A 481 9.94 2.10 -9.10
C PHE A 481 10.37 2.64 -7.74
N PHE A 482 10.72 1.78 -6.80
CA PHE A 482 11.12 2.20 -5.45
C PHE A 482 12.33 3.11 -5.47
N LYS A 483 13.35 2.78 -6.28
CA LYS A 483 14.50 3.66 -6.45
C LYS A 483 14.13 5.00 -7.04
N GLY A 484 13.34 5.02 -8.12
CA GLY A 484 12.90 6.26 -8.74
C GLY A 484 12.03 7.12 -7.81
N PHE A 485 11.09 6.51 -7.08
CA PHE A 485 10.29 7.22 -6.09
C PHE A 485 11.13 7.72 -4.92
N ALA A 486 12.04 6.90 -4.39
CA ALA A 486 12.91 7.29 -3.29
C ALA A 486 13.80 8.47 -3.65
N GLU A 487 14.32 8.48 -4.86
CA GLU A 487 15.12 9.59 -5.35
C GLU A 487 14.27 10.85 -5.56
N LEU A 488 13.23 10.78 -6.38
CA LEU A 488 12.47 11.98 -6.77
C LEU A 488 11.71 12.57 -5.58
N LEU A 489 10.97 11.74 -4.83
CA LEU A 489 10.09 12.20 -3.76
C LEU A 489 10.81 12.38 -2.40
N ASN A 490 12.14 12.25 -2.38
CA ASN A 490 12.98 12.30 -1.16
C ASN A 490 12.50 11.33 -0.08
N ILE A 491 12.23 10.07 -0.47
CA ILE A 491 11.81 9.02 0.46
C ILE A 491 13.05 8.24 0.91
N LYS A 492 13.12 7.89 2.20
CA LYS A 492 14.09 6.95 2.75
C LYS A 492 13.43 5.60 2.90
N ILE A 493 13.81 4.62 2.09
CA ILE A 493 13.22 3.28 2.10
C ILE A 493 14.13 2.32 2.87
N ILE A 494 13.62 1.71 3.93
CA ILE A 494 14.27 0.64 4.69
C ILE A 494 13.56 -0.67 4.33
N ILE A 495 14.25 -1.55 3.62
CA ILE A 495 13.75 -2.89 3.29
C ILE A 495 14.34 -3.87 4.29
N MET A 496 13.49 -4.56 5.06
CA MET A 496 13.95 -5.49 6.07
C MET A 496 13.44 -6.92 5.85
N SER A 497 14.30 -7.89 6.11
CA SER A 497 13.96 -9.31 6.08
C SER A 497 15.03 -10.16 6.78
N ALA A 498 14.69 -11.43 7.06
CA ALA A 498 15.67 -12.45 7.46
C ALA A 498 16.30 -13.15 6.26
N THR A 499 15.62 -13.14 5.11
CA THR A 499 16.05 -13.78 3.86
C THR A 499 15.91 -12.77 2.73
N LEU A 500 16.83 -11.83 2.67
CA LEU A 500 16.73 -10.67 1.79
C LEU A 500 17.40 -10.93 0.43
N PRO A 501 16.66 -10.89 -0.70
CA PRO A 501 17.27 -10.94 -2.03
C PRO A 501 18.07 -9.66 -2.33
N ASN A 502 19.19 -9.81 -3.04
CA ASN A 502 19.97 -8.68 -3.54
C ASN A 502 19.32 -8.11 -4.81
N LEU A 503 18.24 -7.33 -4.63
CA LEU A 503 17.46 -6.78 -5.75
C LEU A 503 18.26 -5.84 -6.66
N GLU A 504 19.43 -5.37 -6.23
CA GLU A 504 20.34 -4.55 -7.06
C GLU A 504 20.75 -5.26 -8.35
N MET A 505 20.83 -6.59 -8.33
CA MET A 505 21.19 -7.39 -9.49
C MET A 505 20.15 -7.34 -10.61
N LEU A 506 18.93 -6.89 -10.32
CA LEU A 506 17.81 -6.81 -11.26
C LEU A 506 17.68 -5.43 -11.93
N THR A 507 18.50 -4.45 -11.53
CA THR A 507 18.41 -3.09 -12.07
C THR A 507 19.76 -2.59 -12.55
N GLU A 508 19.74 -1.79 -13.59
CA GLU A 508 20.93 -1.07 -14.08
C GLU A 508 21.14 0.26 -13.37
N ASN A 509 20.17 0.67 -12.55
CA ASN A 509 20.19 1.97 -11.90
C ASN A 509 21.23 2.01 -10.77
N GLN A 510 22.12 3.00 -10.82
CA GLN A 510 23.21 3.23 -9.87
C GLN A 510 22.80 3.98 -8.59
N ALA A 511 21.49 4.06 -8.27
CA ALA A 511 21.08 4.66 -7.01
C ALA A 511 21.84 4.06 -5.83
N LYS A 512 22.35 4.91 -4.95
CA LYS A 512 23.13 4.48 -3.80
C LYS A 512 22.25 3.70 -2.82
N THR A 513 22.53 2.41 -2.72
CA THR A 513 21.89 1.52 -1.74
C THR A 513 22.87 1.12 -0.66
N VAL A 514 22.38 0.88 0.55
CA VAL A 514 23.24 0.60 1.71
C VAL A 514 22.77 -0.64 2.44
N ARG A 515 23.65 -1.59 2.66
CA ARG A 515 23.43 -2.69 3.60
C ARG A 515 23.77 -2.22 5.01
N LEU A 516 22.76 -2.17 5.89
CA LEU A 516 22.91 -1.66 7.25
C LEU A 516 23.67 -2.60 8.18
N VAL A 517 23.66 -3.89 7.90
CA VAL A 517 24.44 -4.91 8.62
C VAL A 517 25.50 -5.47 7.67
N LYS A 518 26.69 -4.86 7.66
CA LYS A 518 27.78 -5.26 6.75
C LYS A 518 28.32 -6.66 7.06
N GLU A 519 28.52 -6.94 8.34
CA GLU A 519 29.05 -8.22 8.81
C GLU A 519 27.91 -9.17 9.20
N ARG A 520 27.00 -9.49 8.23
CA ARG A 520 25.86 -10.34 8.52
C ARG A 520 26.22 -11.69 9.15
N GLU A 521 27.35 -12.26 8.74
CA GLU A 521 27.84 -13.55 9.23
C GLU A 521 28.06 -13.57 10.75
N LYS A 522 28.45 -12.45 11.34
CA LYS A 522 28.59 -12.22 12.78
C LYS A 522 27.31 -12.64 13.54
N TYR A 523 26.14 -12.39 12.96
CA TYR A 523 24.85 -12.68 13.55
C TYR A 523 24.25 -14.00 13.05
N PHE A 524 24.25 -14.23 11.74
CA PHE A 524 23.58 -15.41 11.15
C PHE A 524 24.27 -16.72 11.53
N LYS A 525 25.60 -16.75 11.70
CA LYS A 525 26.34 -17.93 12.13
C LYS A 525 26.42 -18.09 13.64
N HIS A 526 25.99 -17.08 14.41
CA HIS A 526 26.01 -17.15 15.86
C HIS A 526 25.12 -18.31 16.38
N PRO A 527 25.60 -19.15 17.33
CA PRO A 527 24.86 -20.34 17.79
C PRO A 527 23.44 -20.05 18.28
N LYS A 528 23.22 -18.88 18.88
CA LYS A 528 21.88 -18.45 19.38
C LYS A 528 20.87 -18.24 18.25
N PHE A 529 21.28 -17.97 17.04
CA PHE A 529 20.42 -17.87 15.88
C PHE A 529 20.50 -19.10 14.97
N ALA A 530 21.73 -19.57 14.65
CA ALA A 530 21.95 -20.65 13.68
C ALA A 530 21.55 -22.04 14.21
N LYS A 531 21.82 -22.33 15.51
CA LYS A 531 21.71 -23.68 16.06
C LYS A 531 20.50 -23.87 16.97
N ARG A 532 19.56 -22.94 17.00
CA ARG A 532 18.38 -23.05 17.87
C ARG A 532 17.39 -24.12 17.38
N VAL A 533 17.40 -24.42 16.08
CA VAL A 533 16.51 -25.39 15.43
C VAL A 533 17.33 -26.33 14.55
N VAL A 534 17.05 -27.60 14.61
CA VAL A 534 17.66 -28.64 13.79
C VAL A 534 16.66 -29.10 12.74
N ALA A 535 17.09 -29.10 11.47
CA ALA A 535 16.30 -29.62 10.36
C ALA A 535 16.50 -31.14 10.24
N ASN A 536 15.41 -31.88 10.08
CA ASN A 536 15.39 -33.31 9.82
C ASN A 536 14.66 -33.59 8.49
N TYR A 537 15.25 -34.41 7.63
CA TYR A 537 14.77 -34.69 6.29
C TYR A 537 14.31 -36.12 6.08
N GLU A 538 14.23 -36.94 7.17
CA GLU A 538 13.87 -38.37 7.08
C GLU A 538 12.49 -38.61 6.45
N LEU A 539 11.52 -37.71 6.69
CA LEU A 539 10.19 -37.77 6.07
C LEU A 539 10.19 -37.27 4.62
N LEU A 540 11.13 -36.39 4.27
CA LEU A 540 11.28 -35.84 2.92
C LEU A 540 11.97 -36.83 1.97
N ASP A 541 12.89 -37.64 2.51
CA ASP A 541 13.66 -38.61 1.71
C ASP A 541 12.82 -39.88 1.35
N GLN A 542 11.59 -39.95 1.84
CA GLN A 542 10.64 -41.03 1.60
C GLN A 542 9.33 -40.45 1.07
N LYS A 543 8.61 -41.17 0.22
CA LYS A 543 7.22 -40.84 -0.05
C LYS A 543 6.38 -41.22 1.13
N ILE A 544 5.82 -40.22 1.80
CA ILE A 544 4.96 -40.46 2.97
C ILE A 544 3.51 -40.20 2.65
N THR A 545 2.63 -40.92 3.34
CA THR A 545 1.18 -40.68 3.33
C THR A 545 0.78 -39.87 4.56
N LEU A 546 -0.43 -39.31 4.55
CA LEU A 546 -1.01 -38.61 5.70
C LEU A 546 -1.03 -39.48 6.95
N ASP A 547 -1.31 -40.78 6.81
CA ASP A 547 -1.36 -41.74 7.96
C ASP A 547 0.03 -42.03 8.53
N GLU A 548 1.07 -42.10 7.69
CA GLU A 548 2.45 -42.24 8.14
C GLU A 548 2.95 -40.98 8.86
N LEU A 549 2.59 -39.80 8.34
CA LEU A 549 2.86 -38.52 8.99
C LEU A 549 2.19 -38.45 10.36
N MET A 550 0.92 -38.87 10.46
CA MET A 550 0.16 -38.91 11.70
C MET A 550 0.84 -39.83 12.71
N LYS A 551 1.24 -41.07 12.33
CA LYS A 551 1.97 -41.99 13.20
C LYS A 551 3.29 -41.41 13.71
N HIS A 552 4.03 -40.69 12.84
CA HIS A 552 5.29 -40.08 13.24
C HIS A 552 5.04 -38.95 14.26
N ILE A 553 4.01 -38.13 14.06
CA ILE A 553 3.63 -37.05 14.98
C ILE A 553 3.20 -37.64 16.34
N PHE A 554 2.39 -38.70 16.35
CA PHE A 554 1.99 -39.38 17.62
C PHE A 554 3.20 -39.93 18.38
N GLY A 555 4.23 -40.42 17.70
CA GLY A 555 5.48 -40.83 18.33
C GLY A 555 6.22 -39.70 19.04
N ASN A 556 5.96 -38.46 18.63
CA ASN A 556 6.56 -37.25 19.19
C ASN A 556 5.62 -36.45 20.13
N ILE A 557 4.32 -36.76 20.14
CA ILE A 557 3.38 -36.24 21.14
C ILE A 557 3.76 -36.86 22.48
N GLY A 558 4.43 -36.09 23.32
CA GLY A 558 4.79 -36.47 24.67
C GLY A 558 4.24 -35.49 25.69
N ASN A 559 4.37 -35.79 26.97
CA ASN A 559 3.99 -34.85 28.02
C ASN A 559 4.76 -33.51 27.84
N GLU A 560 4.01 -32.41 27.82
CA GLU A 560 4.53 -31.03 27.79
C GLU A 560 5.28 -30.63 26.50
N ARG A 561 4.80 -31.03 25.30
CA ARG A 561 5.34 -30.54 24.01
C ARG A 561 4.31 -29.80 23.18
N LYS A 562 4.74 -28.72 22.55
CA LYS A 562 3.97 -27.93 21.57
C LYS A 562 4.45 -28.27 20.16
N ILE A 563 3.56 -28.85 19.36
CA ILE A 563 3.85 -29.29 17.99
C ILE A 563 3.12 -28.43 17.00
N LEU A 564 3.80 -27.99 15.94
CA LEU A 564 3.27 -27.26 14.83
C LEU A 564 3.36 -28.08 13.55
N VAL A 565 2.26 -28.20 12.81
CA VAL A 565 2.23 -28.87 11.49
C VAL A 565 1.72 -27.88 10.46
N GLU A 566 2.47 -27.63 9.41
CA GLU A 566 2.07 -26.74 8.32
C GLU A 566 1.93 -27.52 7.03
N PHE A 567 0.75 -27.38 6.41
CA PHE A 567 0.42 -27.86 5.08
C PHE A 567 0.35 -26.70 4.08
N ILE A 568 0.65 -26.97 2.82
CA ILE A 568 0.50 -25.99 1.75
C ILE A 568 -0.98 -25.76 1.44
N LYS A 569 -1.76 -26.85 1.28
CA LYS A 569 -3.18 -26.78 0.96
C LYS A 569 -4.07 -26.80 2.19
N LYS A 570 -5.12 -25.98 2.18
CA LYS A 570 -6.15 -25.99 3.24
C LYS A 570 -6.81 -27.35 3.37
N ALA A 571 -7.15 -27.98 2.21
CA ALA A 571 -7.82 -29.30 2.20
C ALA A 571 -7.01 -30.36 2.94
N SER A 572 -5.69 -30.41 2.74
CA SER A 572 -4.79 -31.34 3.43
C SER A 572 -4.73 -31.06 4.93
N ALA A 573 -4.69 -29.78 5.33
CA ALA A 573 -4.71 -29.38 6.73
C ALA A 573 -6.03 -29.78 7.42
N GLU A 574 -7.16 -29.60 6.76
CA GLU A 574 -8.50 -29.94 7.27
C GLU A 574 -8.69 -31.46 7.36
N GLU A 575 -8.26 -32.21 6.33
CA GLU A 575 -8.31 -33.69 6.34
C GLU A 575 -7.48 -34.25 7.49
N PHE A 576 -6.26 -33.74 7.62
CA PHE A 576 -5.37 -34.15 8.71
C PHE A 576 -5.94 -33.80 10.09
N TYR A 577 -6.52 -32.59 10.24
CA TYR A 577 -7.17 -32.16 11.46
C TYR A 577 -8.32 -33.11 11.88
N LYS A 578 -9.21 -33.44 10.93
CA LYS A 578 -10.34 -34.36 11.19
C LYS A 578 -9.85 -35.74 11.66
N LYS A 579 -8.85 -36.30 10.99
CA LYS A 579 -8.28 -37.61 11.35
C LYS A 579 -7.64 -37.59 12.73
N ILE A 580 -6.87 -36.56 13.07
CA ILE A 580 -6.11 -36.51 14.32
C ILE A 580 -6.96 -36.18 15.53
N LEU A 581 -8.10 -35.49 15.36
CA LEU A 581 -9.04 -35.19 16.44
C LEU A 581 -9.60 -36.45 17.09
N GLU A 582 -9.84 -37.52 16.31
CA GLU A 582 -10.40 -38.77 16.78
C GLU A 582 -9.42 -39.56 17.65
N GLU A 583 -8.12 -39.41 17.50
CA GLU A 583 -7.07 -40.21 18.12
C GLU A 583 -6.21 -39.43 19.12
N SER A 584 -6.28 -38.09 19.12
CA SER A 584 -5.37 -37.24 19.90
C SER A 584 -5.76 -37.15 21.40
N THR A 585 -4.76 -37.21 22.26
CA THR A 585 -4.89 -37.02 23.73
C THR A 585 -4.54 -35.58 24.17
N CYS A 586 -4.07 -34.71 23.24
CA CYS A 586 -3.75 -33.32 23.53
C CYS A 586 -4.73 -32.39 22.83
N SER A 587 -4.72 -31.10 23.21
CA SER A 587 -5.53 -30.07 22.52
C SER A 587 -5.03 -29.86 21.10
N VAL A 588 -5.94 -30.02 20.15
CA VAL A 588 -5.66 -29.82 18.71
C VAL A 588 -6.35 -28.55 18.22
N PHE A 589 -5.63 -27.71 17.49
CA PHE A 589 -6.15 -26.48 16.89
C PHE A 589 -5.87 -26.47 15.39
N LEU A 590 -6.78 -25.87 14.63
CA LEU A 590 -6.61 -25.60 13.19
C LEU A 590 -6.59 -24.09 12.96
N MET A 591 -5.58 -23.62 12.21
CA MET A 591 -5.43 -22.23 11.81
C MET A 591 -5.14 -22.11 10.32
N THR A 592 -6.11 -21.67 9.54
CA THR A 592 -5.99 -21.52 8.09
C THR A 592 -6.28 -20.07 7.66
N GLY A 593 -6.22 -19.82 6.36
CA GLY A 593 -6.64 -18.54 5.78
C GLY A 593 -8.09 -18.19 6.08
N ASP A 594 -8.95 -19.17 6.34
CA ASP A 594 -10.36 -18.98 6.65
C ASP A 594 -10.62 -18.65 8.13
N SER A 595 -9.63 -18.83 9.01
CA SER A 595 -9.76 -18.43 10.41
C SER A 595 -9.86 -16.92 10.53
N SER A 596 -10.89 -16.42 11.22
CA SER A 596 -11.03 -15.00 11.50
C SER A 596 -9.87 -14.47 12.36
N ILE A 597 -9.65 -13.16 12.36
CA ILE A 597 -8.61 -12.54 13.20
C ILE A 597 -8.84 -12.87 14.69
N GLN A 598 -10.09 -12.86 15.12
CA GLN A 598 -10.47 -13.17 16.50
C GLN A 598 -10.20 -14.64 16.84
N ASP A 599 -10.54 -15.57 15.93
CA ASP A 599 -10.25 -16.99 16.14
C ASP A 599 -8.74 -17.24 16.24
N ARG A 600 -7.93 -16.58 15.40
CA ARG A 600 -6.46 -16.69 15.48
C ARG A 600 -5.92 -16.20 16.82
N LYS A 601 -6.41 -15.04 17.32
CA LYS A 601 -6.01 -14.52 18.64
C LYS A 601 -6.37 -15.50 19.76
N LYS A 602 -7.60 -16.02 19.78
CA LYS A 602 -8.05 -17.02 20.74
C LYS A 602 -7.19 -18.30 20.72
N ILE A 603 -6.84 -18.79 19.53
CA ILE A 603 -5.96 -19.95 19.36
C ILE A 603 -4.57 -19.66 19.93
N ILE A 604 -3.98 -18.50 19.60
CA ILE A 604 -2.64 -18.09 20.09
C ILE A 604 -2.62 -18.00 21.62
N GLU A 605 -3.64 -17.44 22.26
CA GLU A 605 -3.75 -17.33 23.72
C GLU A 605 -3.88 -18.69 24.37
N LYS A 606 -4.72 -19.56 23.82
CA LYS A 606 -4.85 -20.96 24.31
C LYS A 606 -3.52 -21.70 24.19
N ILE A 607 -2.79 -21.55 23.07
CA ILE A 607 -1.46 -22.15 22.89
C ILE A 607 -0.47 -21.66 23.94
N LYS A 608 -0.47 -20.36 24.27
CA LYS A 608 0.43 -19.78 25.28
C LYS A 608 0.19 -20.39 26.66
N GLY A 609 -1.08 -20.60 27.04
CA GLY A 609 -1.49 -21.12 28.34
C GLY A 609 -1.34 -22.63 28.52
N GLN A 610 -1.15 -23.40 27.45
CA GLN A 610 -1.10 -24.87 27.52
C GLN A 610 0.33 -25.40 27.38
N LYS A 611 0.61 -26.57 27.98
CA LYS A 611 1.91 -27.22 27.92
C LYS A 611 2.03 -28.24 26.79
N SER A 612 0.91 -28.86 26.39
CA SER A 612 0.85 -29.83 25.31
C SER A 612 -0.21 -29.43 24.31
N VAL A 613 0.21 -29.19 23.08
CA VAL A 613 -0.64 -28.64 22.01
C VAL A 613 -0.18 -29.17 20.67
N LEU A 614 -1.13 -29.44 19.79
CA LEU A 614 -0.91 -29.65 18.37
C LEU A 614 -1.63 -28.56 17.60
N LEU A 615 -0.86 -27.72 16.92
CA LEU A 615 -1.38 -26.70 16.01
C LEU A 615 -1.19 -27.17 14.56
N ILE A 616 -2.27 -27.34 13.83
CA ILE A 616 -2.29 -27.60 12.40
C ILE A 616 -2.58 -26.28 11.69
N ALA A 617 -1.80 -25.94 10.69
CA ALA A 617 -1.92 -24.65 10.05
C ALA A 617 -1.58 -24.70 8.55
N THR A 618 -1.88 -23.61 7.87
CA THR A 618 -1.34 -23.27 6.55
C THR A 618 -0.35 -22.09 6.70
N GLN A 619 0.10 -21.50 5.59
CA GLN A 619 1.11 -20.42 5.56
C GLN A 619 0.77 -19.18 6.42
N VAL A 620 -0.44 -19.11 6.97
CA VAL A 620 -0.87 -18.00 7.85
C VAL A 620 -0.01 -17.85 9.11
N ILE A 621 0.74 -18.88 9.47
CA ILE A 621 1.65 -18.85 10.63
C ILE A 621 3.06 -18.35 10.29
N GLU A 622 3.45 -18.36 9.04
CA GLU A 622 4.81 -17.98 8.63
C GLU A 622 5.11 -16.52 8.98
N ALA A 623 4.12 -15.65 8.88
CA ALA A 623 4.28 -14.25 9.20
C ALA A 623 3.18 -13.75 10.16
N GLY A 624 3.57 -12.93 11.12
CA GLY A 624 2.61 -12.25 12.01
C GLY A 624 2.00 -13.08 13.13
N VAL A 625 2.53 -14.27 13.43
CA VAL A 625 2.03 -15.09 14.54
C VAL A 625 3.10 -15.24 15.62
N ASP A 626 2.79 -14.81 16.85
CA ASP A 626 3.71 -14.88 17.99
C ASP A 626 3.52 -16.17 18.79
N ILE A 627 4.08 -17.26 18.24
CA ILE A 627 4.10 -18.59 18.86
C ILE A 627 5.53 -19.08 19.05
N ASP A 628 5.71 -19.93 20.05
CA ASP A 628 6.96 -20.61 20.37
C ASP A 628 6.70 -22.11 20.56
N MET A 629 7.01 -22.88 19.52
CA MET A 629 6.73 -24.30 19.43
C MET A 629 8.00 -25.11 19.69
N ASP A 630 7.88 -26.37 20.14
CA ASP A 630 9.01 -27.26 20.44
C ASP A 630 9.43 -28.08 19.20
N ILE A 631 8.46 -28.55 18.42
CA ILE A 631 8.65 -29.39 17.22
C ILE A 631 7.81 -28.81 16.09
N GLY A 632 8.38 -28.77 14.89
CA GLY A 632 7.68 -28.39 13.66
C GLY A 632 7.65 -29.52 12.64
N TYR A 633 6.57 -29.58 11.87
CA TYR A 633 6.43 -30.39 10.67
C TYR A 633 6.02 -29.48 9.53
N LYS A 634 6.76 -29.46 8.45
CA LYS A 634 6.55 -28.54 7.34
C LYS A 634 6.49 -29.25 6.00
N ASP A 635 5.38 -29.09 5.30
CA ASP A 635 5.26 -29.43 3.88
C ASP A 635 6.13 -28.47 3.06
N ILE A 636 7.05 -29.00 2.25
CA ILE A 636 8.04 -28.15 1.57
C ILE A 636 7.45 -27.26 0.49
N SER A 637 7.88 -26.04 0.43
CA SER A 637 7.44 -25.03 -0.55
C SER A 637 8.60 -24.22 -1.10
N ARG A 638 8.90 -23.09 -0.48
CA ARG A 638 9.97 -22.16 -0.85
C ARG A 638 10.99 -22.09 0.28
N LEU A 639 12.27 -22.02 -0.06
CA LEU A 639 13.34 -22.05 0.95
C LEU A 639 13.26 -20.89 1.96
N ASP A 640 12.78 -19.73 1.54
CA ASP A 640 12.51 -18.58 2.42
C ASP A 640 11.33 -18.85 3.38
N SER A 641 10.33 -19.58 2.92
CA SER A 641 9.18 -20.03 3.72
C SER A 641 9.60 -21.03 4.79
N GLU A 642 10.48 -21.99 4.47
CA GLU A 642 11.06 -22.94 5.43
C GLU A 642 11.82 -22.22 6.54
N GLU A 643 12.59 -21.18 6.22
CA GLU A 643 13.30 -20.37 7.22
C GLU A 643 12.33 -19.61 8.14
N GLN A 644 11.26 -19.03 7.57
CA GLN A 644 10.23 -18.36 8.37
C GLN A 644 9.52 -19.32 9.32
N PHE A 645 9.18 -20.52 8.84
CA PHE A 645 8.59 -21.58 9.67
C PHE A 645 9.52 -22.02 10.79
N MET A 646 10.81 -22.29 10.48
CA MET A 646 11.80 -22.60 11.51
C MET A 646 11.90 -21.49 12.57
N GLY A 647 11.62 -20.25 12.17
CA GLY A 647 11.51 -19.11 13.07
C GLY A 647 10.42 -19.21 14.14
N ARG A 648 9.43 -20.09 13.99
CA ARG A 648 8.33 -20.33 14.93
C ARG A 648 8.64 -21.44 15.93
N VAL A 649 9.67 -22.23 15.67
CA VAL A 649 10.14 -23.31 16.54
C VAL A 649 11.28 -22.80 17.41
N ASN A 650 11.20 -23.07 18.73
CA ASN A 650 12.17 -22.60 19.72
C ASN A 650 12.57 -21.12 19.58
N ARG A 651 11.56 -20.28 19.38
CA ARG A 651 11.75 -18.84 19.15
C ARG A 651 12.47 -18.13 20.29
N SER A 652 12.22 -18.59 21.52
CA SER A 652 12.85 -18.06 22.73
C SER A 652 14.29 -18.56 22.94
N ALA A 653 14.79 -19.50 22.12
CA ALA A 653 16.10 -20.14 22.21
C ALA A 653 16.41 -20.77 23.57
N LYS A 654 15.37 -21.27 24.28
CA LYS A 654 15.48 -21.92 25.61
C LYS A 654 15.80 -23.40 25.52
N ARG A 655 15.48 -24.06 24.40
CA ARG A 655 15.62 -25.50 24.17
C ARG A 655 16.29 -25.72 22.81
N LYS A 656 16.39 -26.98 22.37
CA LYS A 656 16.71 -27.32 20.98
C LYS A 656 15.39 -27.65 20.29
N GLY A 657 15.04 -26.86 19.25
CA GLY A 657 13.89 -27.15 18.40
C GLY A 657 14.24 -28.16 17.33
N MET A 658 13.24 -28.93 16.87
CA MET A 658 13.35 -29.86 15.75
C MET A 658 12.31 -29.54 14.70
N VAL A 659 12.70 -29.54 13.42
CA VAL A 659 11.74 -29.40 12.30
C VAL A 659 11.94 -30.56 11.35
N TYR A 660 10.85 -31.29 11.10
CA TYR A 660 10.74 -32.36 10.11
C TYR A 660 10.12 -31.79 8.81
N PHE A 661 10.80 -32.00 7.70
CA PHE A 661 10.29 -31.62 6.39
C PHE A 661 9.69 -32.83 5.67
N PHE A 662 8.57 -32.60 4.98
CA PHE A 662 7.88 -33.62 4.17
C PHE A 662 7.36 -33.01 2.85
N ASP A 663 6.88 -33.82 1.91
CA ASP A 663 6.41 -33.41 0.58
C ASP A 663 5.09 -34.13 0.28
N LEU A 664 3.96 -33.47 0.48
CA LEU A 664 2.63 -34.00 0.21
C LEU A 664 1.87 -33.17 -0.81
N ASP A 665 1.95 -31.85 -0.73
CA ASP A 665 1.17 -30.93 -1.51
C ASP A 665 2.01 -30.28 -2.62
N ASP A 666 1.38 -30.02 -3.78
CA ASP A 666 2.00 -29.22 -4.83
C ASP A 666 1.93 -27.72 -4.49
N ALA A 667 3.08 -27.07 -4.41
CA ALA A 667 3.22 -25.67 -4.08
C ALA A 667 2.73 -24.71 -5.20
N ALA A 668 2.72 -25.17 -6.45
CA ALA A 668 2.33 -24.36 -7.63
C ALA A 668 0.88 -23.87 -7.54
N GLY A 669 0.01 -24.67 -6.93
CA GLY A 669 -1.40 -24.31 -6.75
C GLY A 669 -1.63 -23.11 -5.81
N VAL A 670 -0.67 -22.78 -4.95
CA VAL A 670 -0.77 -21.67 -3.97
C VAL A 670 0.10 -20.49 -4.37
N TYR A 671 1.34 -20.72 -4.77
CA TYR A 671 2.30 -19.64 -5.06
C TYR A 671 2.28 -19.18 -6.53
N GLY A 672 1.61 -19.93 -7.41
CA GLY A 672 1.61 -19.70 -8.85
C GLY A 672 2.78 -20.40 -9.56
N SER A 673 2.54 -20.91 -10.76
CA SER A 673 3.54 -21.63 -11.57
C SER A 673 4.67 -20.75 -12.09
N ASP A 674 4.56 -19.43 -11.98
CA ASP A 674 5.54 -18.43 -12.39
C ASP A 674 6.56 -18.10 -11.28
N ASP A 675 6.36 -18.59 -10.05
CA ASP A 675 7.34 -18.40 -8.97
C ASP A 675 8.55 -19.33 -9.15
N VAL A 676 9.72 -18.76 -9.43
CA VAL A 676 10.97 -19.53 -9.65
C VAL A 676 11.36 -20.34 -8.41
N ARG A 677 10.95 -19.90 -7.21
CA ARG A 677 11.37 -20.51 -5.93
C ARG A 677 10.71 -21.86 -5.64
N ILE A 678 9.68 -22.24 -6.37
CA ILE A 678 9.02 -23.56 -6.22
C ILE A 678 9.56 -24.62 -7.18
N GLU A 679 10.47 -24.26 -8.11
CA GLU A 679 11.07 -25.22 -9.00
C GLU A 679 11.88 -26.27 -8.20
N GLU A 680 11.77 -27.54 -8.54
CA GLU A 680 12.36 -28.64 -7.79
C GLU A 680 13.86 -28.43 -7.51
N LYS A 681 14.61 -27.89 -8.50
CA LYS A 681 16.06 -27.60 -8.41
C LYS A 681 16.45 -26.61 -7.28
N VAL A 682 15.48 -25.86 -6.75
CA VAL A 682 15.70 -24.84 -5.70
C VAL A 682 14.90 -25.10 -4.41
N THR A 683 14.36 -26.30 -4.27
CA THR A 683 13.65 -26.77 -3.07
C THR A 683 14.52 -27.69 -2.21
N LEU A 684 14.05 -28.04 -1.01
CA LEU A 684 14.74 -28.98 -0.09
C LEU A 684 14.88 -30.40 -0.62
N LYS A 685 14.35 -30.73 -1.79
CA LYS A 685 14.66 -31.98 -2.50
C LYS A 685 16.14 -32.06 -2.89
N MET A 686 16.79 -30.90 -3.06
CA MET A 686 18.20 -30.79 -3.42
C MET A 686 19.09 -30.61 -2.19
N GLU A 687 20.16 -31.42 -2.07
CA GLU A 687 21.14 -31.35 -0.98
C GLU A 687 21.79 -29.96 -0.84
N ALA A 688 22.03 -29.27 -1.95
CA ALA A 688 22.58 -27.92 -1.96
C ALA A 688 21.64 -26.93 -1.22
N MET A 689 20.33 -27.05 -1.35
CA MET A 689 19.34 -26.20 -0.69
C MET A 689 19.24 -26.52 0.81
N ARG A 690 19.33 -27.81 1.20
CA ARG A 690 19.44 -28.22 2.60
C ARG A 690 20.66 -27.61 3.30
N LYS A 691 21.80 -27.56 2.58
CA LYS A 691 23.01 -26.90 3.07
C LYS A 691 22.80 -25.39 3.26
N ILE A 692 22.20 -24.73 2.29
CA ILE A 692 21.86 -23.29 2.38
C ILE A 692 20.96 -23.02 3.59
N LEU A 693 19.88 -23.79 3.79
CA LEU A 693 18.99 -23.64 4.93
C LEU A 693 19.72 -23.82 6.26
N THR A 694 20.65 -24.79 6.34
CA THR A 694 21.43 -25.07 7.54
C THR A 694 22.44 -23.97 7.84
N THR A 695 23.14 -23.46 6.81
CA THR A 695 24.17 -22.42 6.95
C THR A 695 23.62 -21.01 6.96
N LYS A 696 22.32 -20.85 6.67
CA LYS A 696 21.63 -19.55 6.52
C LYS A 696 22.23 -18.66 5.41
N ASP A 697 22.82 -19.28 4.38
CA ASP A 697 23.45 -18.59 3.27
C ASP A 697 22.43 -18.20 2.17
N PHE A 698 21.44 -17.43 2.55
CA PHE A 698 20.39 -16.95 1.65
C PHE A 698 20.91 -16.01 0.53
N PRO A 699 21.95 -15.18 0.72
CA PRO A 699 22.55 -14.47 -0.41
C PRO A 699 22.94 -15.40 -1.54
N LYS A 700 23.60 -16.54 -1.23
CA LYS A 700 23.95 -17.55 -2.24
C LYS A 700 22.73 -18.14 -2.92
N PHE A 701 21.65 -18.43 -2.18
CA PHE A 701 20.39 -18.91 -2.72
C PHE A 701 19.82 -17.94 -3.76
N TYR A 702 19.71 -16.68 -3.41
CA TYR A 702 19.14 -15.68 -4.31
C TYR A 702 20.07 -15.35 -5.48
N GLU A 703 21.34 -15.06 -5.21
CA GLU A 703 22.28 -14.57 -6.22
C GLU A 703 22.67 -15.64 -7.25
N GLU A 704 22.78 -16.90 -6.85
CA GLU A 704 23.18 -17.99 -7.76
C GLU A 704 21.99 -18.71 -8.43
N ASN A 705 20.81 -18.75 -7.78
CA ASN A 705 19.72 -19.61 -8.25
C ASN A 705 18.46 -18.83 -8.67
N ILE A 706 18.07 -17.76 -7.95
CA ILE A 706 16.79 -17.10 -8.17
C ILE A 706 16.92 -15.87 -9.08
N LEU A 707 17.78 -14.91 -8.71
CA LEU A 707 17.89 -13.63 -9.41
C LEU A 707 18.34 -13.77 -10.87
N PRO A 708 19.27 -14.68 -11.23
CA PRO A 708 19.61 -14.91 -12.64
C PRO A 708 18.43 -15.39 -13.48
N GLU A 709 17.59 -16.25 -12.92
CA GLU A 709 16.40 -16.76 -13.62
C GLU A 709 15.31 -15.69 -13.74
N VAL A 710 15.09 -14.90 -12.68
CA VAL A 710 14.17 -13.75 -12.70
C VAL A 710 14.61 -12.74 -13.75
N LYS A 711 15.91 -12.40 -13.78
CA LYS A 711 16.47 -11.48 -14.78
C LYS A 711 16.27 -11.99 -16.20
N LYS A 712 16.61 -13.27 -16.45
CA LYS A 712 16.42 -13.91 -17.76
C LYS A 712 14.97 -13.84 -18.23
N ARG A 713 14.00 -14.12 -17.36
CA ARG A 713 12.56 -14.01 -17.69
C ARG A 713 12.13 -12.57 -17.99
N GLY A 714 12.72 -11.58 -17.30
CA GLY A 714 12.50 -10.16 -17.57
C GLY A 714 13.10 -9.67 -18.90
N GLU A 715 14.03 -10.43 -19.50
CA GLU A 715 14.65 -10.15 -20.81
C GLU A 715 14.00 -10.94 -21.95
N GLU A 716 13.00 -11.80 -21.68
CA GLU A 716 12.30 -12.57 -22.72
C GLU A 716 11.63 -11.64 -23.74
N ALA A 717 11.55 -12.10 -24.99
CA ALA A 717 10.91 -11.34 -26.08
C ALA A 717 9.39 -11.20 -25.93
N ASP A 718 8.76 -11.94 -25.01
CA ASP A 718 7.35 -11.76 -24.68
C ASP A 718 7.14 -10.37 -24.03
N SER A 719 6.40 -9.50 -24.72
CA SER A 719 6.12 -8.13 -24.30
C SER A 719 5.53 -8.01 -22.89
N LYS A 720 4.78 -9.01 -22.42
CA LYS A 720 4.15 -9.01 -21.10
C LYS A 720 5.15 -9.21 -19.94
N LYS A 721 6.30 -9.83 -20.22
CA LYS A 721 7.33 -10.15 -19.22
C LYS A 721 8.54 -9.25 -19.33
N ASN A 722 8.76 -8.61 -20.47
CA ASN A 722 9.93 -7.81 -20.73
C ASN A 722 9.88 -6.49 -19.94
N LEU A 723 10.88 -6.29 -19.10
CA LEU A 723 11.01 -5.12 -18.23
C LEU A 723 11.11 -3.81 -19.04
N GLU A 724 11.96 -3.79 -20.06
CA GLU A 724 12.19 -2.58 -20.85
C GLU A 724 10.95 -2.20 -21.66
N ILE A 725 10.27 -3.18 -22.27
CA ILE A 725 9.00 -2.94 -22.98
C ILE A 725 7.93 -2.38 -22.05
N PHE A 726 7.82 -2.89 -20.82
CA PHE A 726 6.86 -2.38 -19.84
C PHE A 726 7.13 -0.90 -19.51
N PHE A 727 8.40 -0.55 -19.26
CA PHE A 727 8.74 0.85 -18.96
C PHE A 727 8.59 1.77 -20.18
N GLN A 728 8.89 1.31 -21.38
CA GLN A 728 8.74 2.09 -22.61
C GLN A 728 7.28 2.23 -23.04
N GLU A 729 6.53 1.13 -23.04
CA GLU A 729 5.20 1.10 -23.63
C GLU A 729 4.10 1.50 -22.63
N ASP A 730 4.27 1.21 -21.34
CA ASP A 730 3.23 1.45 -20.36
C ASP A 730 3.56 2.62 -19.44
N VAL A 731 4.75 2.63 -18.80
CA VAL A 731 5.11 3.67 -17.82
C VAL A 731 5.35 5.01 -18.50
N GLN A 732 6.18 5.05 -19.54
CA GLN A 732 6.47 6.28 -20.28
C GLN A 732 5.22 6.86 -20.92
N LYS A 733 4.33 6.02 -21.45
CA LYS A 733 3.08 6.42 -22.08
C LYS A 733 1.94 6.70 -21.10
N LEU A 734 2.19 6.59 -19.80
CA LEU A 734 1.21 6.79 -18.73
C LEU A 734 -0.08 5.97 -18.96
N LYS A 735 0.06 4.69 -19.31
CA LYS A 735 -1.06 3.75 -19.42
C LYS A 735 -1.44 3.25 -18.04
N MET A 736 -2.14 4.07 -17.29
CA MET A 736 -2.43 3.82 -15.87
C MET A 736 -3.12 2.47 -15.60
N PRO A 737 -4.12 2.02 -16.39
CA PRO A 737 -4.74 0.71 -16.17
C PRO A 737 -3.77 -0.47 -16.37
N GLU A 738 -2.87 -0.39 -17.37
CA GLU A 738 -1.90 -1.47 -17.63
C GLU A 738 -0.82 -1.51 -16.55
N ILE A 739 -0.38 -0.33 -16.06
CA ILE A 739 0.57 -0.23 -14.93
C ILE A 739 -0.05 -0.86 -13.67
N GLU A 740 -1.27 -0.48 -13.30
CA GLU A 740 -1.98 -1.07 -12.15
C GLU A 740 -2.08 -2.58 -12.28
N LYS A 741 -2.56 -3.08 -13.42
CA LYS A 741 -2.71 -4.50 -13.69
C LYS A 741 -1.39 -5.27 -13.59
N LYS A 742 -0.29 -4.72 -14.14
CA LYS A 742 1.04 -5.33 -14.04
C LYS A 742 1.55 -5.36 -12.61
N MET A 743 1.33 -4.29 -11.84
CA MET A 743 1.87 -4.11 -10.50
C MET A 743 1.02 -4.72 -9.38
N GLN A 744 -0.05 -5.46 -9.70
CA GLN A 744 -0.84 -6.20 -8.70
C GLN A 744 0.01 -7.26 -7.99
N LEU A 745 0.08 -7.18 -6.65
CA LEU A 745 0.84 -8.13 -5.82
C LEU A 745 0.18 -9.50 -5.71
N MET A 746 -1.14 -9.57 -5.81
CA MET A 746 -1.94 -10.79 -5.77
C MET A 746 -2.61 -10.99 -7.13
N ASN A 747 -2.68 -12.23 -7.58
CA ASN A 747 -3.50 -12.55 -8.74
C ASN A 747 -4.98 -12.52 -8.30
N ASP A 748 -5.67 -11.42 -8.56
CA ASP A 748 -7.12 -11.31 -8.38
C ASP A 748 -7.92 -12.14 -9.42
N ASN A 749 -7.23 -12.93 -10.21
CA ASN A 749 -7.82 -13.79 -11.27
C ASN A 749 -8.54 -15.04 -10.74
N LYS A 750 -8.67 -15.23 -9.44
CA LYS A 750 -9.66 -16.17 -8.90
C LYS A 750 -10.89 -15.36 -8.62
N ASN A 751 -11.89 -15.47 -9.50
CA ASN A 751 -13.23 -15.03 -9.23
C ASN A 751 -13.68 -15.73 -7.94
N MET A 752 -13.60 -15.01 -6.84
CA MET A 752 -14.01 -15.50 -5.52
C MET A 752 -15.34 -14.83 -5.17
N LEU A 753 -16.28 -15.63 -4.70
CA LEU A 753 -17.56 -15.13 -4.20
C LEU A 753 -17.41 -14.76 -2.72
N SER A 754 -17.84 -13.57 -2.36
CA SER A 754 -17.90 -13.14 -0.97
C SER A 754 -19.23 -13.57 -0.36
N VAL A 755 -19.21 -14.56 0.51
CA VAL A 755 -20.42 -15.11 1.16
C VAL A 755 -20.44 -14.74 2.63
N TYR A 756 -21.47 -14.03 3.04
CA TYR A 756 -21.72 -13.67 4.43
C TYR A 756 -22.53 -14.78 5.11
N LEU A 757 -21.93 -15.47 6.07
CA LEU A 757 -22.54 -16.53 6.85
C LEU A 757 -22.97 -15.98 8.23
N ALA A 758 -24.22 -15.67 8.40
CA ALA A 758 -24.73 -15.14 9.65
C ALA A 758 -24.75 -16.22 10.74
N ARG A 759 -24.05 -15.95 11.85
CA ARG A 759 -23.95 -16.82 13.02
C ARG A 759 -23.73 -16.00 14.29
N GLU A 760 -23.80 -16.61 15.44
CA GLU A 760 -23.39 -15.99 16.70
C GLU A 760 -21.92 -16.25 16.98
N ILE A 761 -21.17 -15.20 17.34
CA ILE A 761 -19.76 -15.28 17.73
C ILE A 761 -19.63 -14.65 19.12
N THR A 762 -19.06 -15.38 20.06
CA THR A 762 -18.77 -14.87 21.41
C THR A 762 -17.39 -14.20 21.41
N GLU A 763 -17.33 -12.92 21.72
CA GLU A 763 -16.09 -12.16 21.86
C GLU A 763 -15.36 -12.46 23.17
N GLU A 764 -14.09 -12.01 23.28
CA GLU A 764 -13.24 -12.24 24.47
C GLU A 764 -13.81 -11.63 25.76
N ASN A 765 -14.55 -10.53 25.64
CA ASN A 765 -15.24 -9.88 26.76
C ASN A 765 -16.50 -10.64 27.21
N GLY A 766 -16.84 -11.75 26.55
CA GLY A 766 -18.06 -12.52 26.80
C GLY A 766 -19.32 -11.98 26.10
N GLU A 767 -19.19 -10.94 25.31
CA GLU A 767 -20.28 -10.37 24.52
C GLU A 767 -20.59 -11.26 23.31
N VAL A 768 -21.86 -11.52 23.05
CA VAL A 768 -22.29 -12.31 21.90
C VAL A 768 -22.62 -11.36 20.76
N VAL A 769 -21.88 -11.47 19.67
CA VAL A 769 -22.10 -10.71 18.43
C VAL A 769 -22.94 -11.55 17.48
N ASN A 770 -24.09 -11.03 17.09
CA ASN A 770 -25.02 -11.72 16.18
C ASN A 770 -24.82 -11.20 14.74
N GLY A 771 -24.43 -12.09 13.82
CA GLY A 771 -24.21 -11.75 12.43
C GLY A 771 -25.47 -11.30 11.69
N ARG A 772 -26.67 -11.76 12.11
CA ARG A 772 -27.95 -11.31 11.52
C ARG A 772 -28.21 -9.84 11.84
N ASP A 773 -27.97 -9.42 13.08
CA ASP A 773 -28.16 -8.04 13.51
C ASP A 773 -27.20 -7.09 12.78
N ILE A 774 -25.94 -7.52 12.56
CA ILE A 774 -24.95 -6.76 11.80
C ILE A 774 -25.35 -6.61 10.33
N TRP A 775 -25.89 -7.68 9.71
CA TRP A 775 -26.37 -7.60 8.32
C TRP A 775 -27.58 -6.67 8.20
N GLU A 776 -28.50 -6.76 9.12
CA GLU A 776 -29.68 -5.89 9.15
C GLU A 776 -29.29 -4.41 9.34
N GLU A 777 -28.34 -4.11 10.26
CA GLU A 777 -27.78 -2.77 10.43
C GLU A 777 -27.11 -2.27 9.13
N TYR A 778 -26.37 -3.14 8.44
CA TYR A 778 -25.74 -2.81 7.15
C TYR A 778 -26.79 -2.48 6.08
N ARG A 779 -27.85 -3.28 5.97
CA ARG A 779 -28.96 -3.08 5.04
C ARG A 779 -29.68 -1.75 5.32
N GLN A 780 -30.06 -1.51 6.57
CA GLN A 780 -30.72 -0.27 6.99
C GLN A 780 -29.86 0.97 6.69
N LEU A 781 -28.55 0.90 6.92
CA LEU A 781 -27.64 1.98 6.57
C LEU A 781 -27.58 2.23 5.06
N LEU A 782 -27.70 1.20 4.24
CA LEU A 782 -27.73 1.37 2.77
C LEU A 782 -29.03 2.02 2.29
N GLU A 783 -30.17 1.66 2.89
CA GLU A 783 -31.49 2.14 2.53
C GLU A 783 -31.79 3.56 3.08
N ASP A 784 -31.06 4.03 4.09
CA ASP A 784 -31.26 5.35 4.66
C ASP A 784 -30.83 6.46 3.69
N GLU A 785 -31.81 7.03 2.97
CA GLU A 785 -31.60 8.16 2.05
C GLU A 785 -31.51 9.52 2.78
N LYS A 786 -31.89 9.59 4.07
CA LYS A 786 -31.93 10.84 4.85
C LYS A 786 -30.62 11.10 5.57
N MET A 787 -29.82 10.06 5.81
CA MET A 787 -28.53 10.18 6.48
C MET A 787 -27.53 10.92 5.61
N GLU A 788 -26.77 11.81 6.22
CA GLU A 788 -25.73 12.53 5.52
C GLU A 788 -24.68 11.56 4.94
N TYR A 789 -24.21 11.82 3.70
CA TYR A 789 -23.31 10.92 2.95
C TYR A 789 -22.07 10.50 3.74
N VAL A 790 -21.47 11.44 4.48
CA VAL A 790 -20.24 11.17 5.23
C VAL A 790 -20.51 10.34 6.47
N GLU A 791 -21.53 10.67 7.23
CA GLU A 791 -21.99 9.87 8.37
C GLU A 791 -22.33 8.45 7.94
N LYS A 792 -23.10 8.33 6.85
CA LYS A 792 -23.43 7.05 6.23
C LYS A 792 -22.17 6.26 5.83
N THR A 793 -21.19 6.92 5.22
CA THR A 793 -19.93 6.28 4.79
C THR A 793 -19.12 5.78 5.97
N VAL A 794 -19.06 6.54 7.07
CA VAL A 794 -18.35 6.13 8.28
C VAL A 794 -19.05 4.95 8.95
N LYS A 795 -20.37 5.04 9.14
CA LYS A 795 -21.17 3.95 9.71
C LYS A 795 -21.07 2.68 8.86
N LEU A 796 -21.15 2.79 7.53
CA LEU A 796 -20.96 1.67 6.61
C LEU A 796 -19.58 1.04 6.73
N ARG A 797 -18.51 1.82 6.93
CA ARG A 797 -17.18 1.27 7.15
C ARG A 797 -17.07 0.55 8.49
N ASN A 798 -17.65 1.10 9.55
CA ASN A 798 -17.65 0.48 10.86
C ASN A 798 -18.42 -0.85 10.85
N ILE A 799 -19.59 -0.86 10.23
CA ILE A 799 -20.37 -2.07 10.13
C ILE A 799 -19.69 -3.13 9.23
N ARG A 800 -19.10 -2.74 8.10
CA ARG A 800 -18.34 -3.64 7.24
C ARG A 800 -17.15 -4.28 7.96
N SER A 801 -16.52 -3.56 8.86
CA SER A 801 -15.46 -4.14 9.69
C SER A 801 -15.99 -5.24 10.63
N LYS A 802 -17.16 -5.06 11.21
CA LYS A 802 -17.84 -6.11 11.99
C LYS A 802 -18.25 -7.27 11.08
N MET A 803 -18.74 -6.98 9.86
CA MET A 803 -19.11 -7.98 8.85
C MET A 803 -17.94 -8.89 8.45
N ASN A 804 -16.69 -8.42 8.48
CA ASN A 804 -15.52 -9.21 8.09
C ASN A 804 -15.33 -10.49 8.93
N GLY A 805 -15.87 -10.55 10.13
CA GLY A 805 -15.92 -11.77 10.95
C GLY A 805 -16.87 -12.86 10.40
N PHE A 806 -17.72 -12.50 9.44
CA PHE A 806 -18.79 -13.34 8.89
C PHE A 806 -18.65 -13.57 7.38
N ILE A 807 -17.73 -12.85 6.69
CA ILE A 807 -17.51 -12.97 5.24
C ILE A 807 -16.44 -14.03 4.96
N TYR A 808 -16.79 -14.97 4.11
CA TYR A 808 -15.93 -16.07 3.65
C TYR A 808 -15.76 -15.99 2.13
N GLN A 809 -14.53 -16.23 1.67
CA GLN A 809 -14.21 -16.25 0.26
C GLN A 809 -14.36 -17.68 -0.28
N LEU A 810 -15.26 -17.86 -1.23
CA LEU A 810 -15.53 -19.14 -1.88
C LEU A 810 -15.19 -19.08 -3.36
N SER A 811 -14.88 -20.24 -3.97
CA SER A 811 -14.67 -20.34 -5.41
C SER A 811 -15.94 -19.96 -6.20
N GLU A 812 -15.80 -19.43 -7.41
CA GLU A 812 -16.93 -19.22 -8.36
C GLU A 812 -17.79 -20.47 -8.58
N ASN A 813 -17.19 -21.64 -8.45
CA ASN A 813 -17.89 -22.92 -8.61
C ASN A 813 -18.57 -23.38 -7.32
N ALA A 814 -18.64 -22.55 -6.27
CA ALA A 814 -19.35 -22.87 -5.05
C ALA A 814 -20.85 -22.83 -5.28
N HIS A 815 -21.54 -23.90 -4.90
CA HIS A 815 -22.99 -24.00 -4.97
C HIS A 815 -23.60 -23.78 -3.59
N PHE A 816 -24.43 -22.78 -3.45
CA PHE A 816 -25.17 -22.45 -2.24
C PHE A 816 -26.46 -21.73 -2.61
N GLN A 817 -27.40 -21.67 -1.70
CA GLN A 817 -28.60 -20.88 -1.85
C GLN A 817 -28.47 -19.68 -0.90
N GLU A 818 -28.41 -18.50 -1.49
CA GLU A 818 -28.45 -17.24 -0.77
C GLU A 818 -29.88 -16.86 -0.37
N ASP A 819 -30.03 -16.23 0.78
CA ASP A 819 -31.29 -15.63 1.22
C ASP A 819 -31.41 -14.20 0.68
N GLU A 820 -30.31 -13.49 0.51
CA GLU A 820 -30.23 -12.13 -0.01
C GLU A 820 -28.87 -11.88 -0.68
N GLN A 821 -28.80 -10.92 -1.61
CA GLN A 821 -27.56 -10.41 -2.19
C GLN A 821 -27.55 -8.88 -2.17
N ILE A 822 -26.46 -8.31 -1.65
CA ILE A 822 -26.21 -6.86 -1.68
C ILE A 822 -24.84 -6.61 -2.33
N GLY A 823 -24.86 -6.03 -3.53
CA GLY A 823 -23.66 -5.86 -4.33
C GLY A 823 -22.99 -7.21 -4.64
N ASP A 824 -21.71 -7.35 -4.26
CA ASP A 824 -20.93 -8.58 -4.48
C ASP A 824 -20.96 -9.54 -3.27
N ILE A 825 -21.79 -9.27 -2.26
CA ILE A 825 -21.88 -10.08 -1.04
C ILE A 825 -23.18 -10.88 -1.05
N TYR A 826 -23.05 -12.21 -0.99
CA TYR A 826 -24.14 -13.15 -0.85
C TYR A 826 -24.40 -13.43 0.63
N TYR A 827 -25.63 -13.26 1.09
CA TYR A 827 -26.04 -13.45 2.48
C TYR A 827 -26.74 -14.78 2.70
N ILE A 828 -26.33 -15.49 3.75
CA ILE A 828 -26.97 -16.73 4.22
C ILE A 828 -27.35 -16.53 5.70
N GLU A 829 -28.66 -16.52 5.97
CA GLU A 829 -29.22 -16.27 7.31
C GLU A 829 -28.86 -17.33 8.34
N ASN A 830 -28.87 -18.60 7.93
CA ASN A 830 -28.55 -19.72 8.79
C ASN A 830 -27.11 -20.22 8.57
N GLY A 831 -26.17 -19.27 8.64
CA GLY A 831 -24.75 -19.51 8.39
C GLY A 831 -24.14 -20.53 9.32
N GLU A 832 -24.65 -20.71 10.54
CA GLU A 832 -24.21 -21.74 11.50
C GLU A 832 -24.26 -23.15 10.94
N ASN A 833 -25.17 -23.46 10.01
CA ASN A 833 -25.27 -24.78 9.38
C ASN A 833 -24.02 -25.14 8.55
N TYR A 834 -23.24 -24.15 8.16
CA TYR A 834 -22.03 -24.34 7.37
C TYR A 834 -20.77 -24.54 8.23
N PHE A 835 -20.93 -24.66 9.54
CA PHE A 835 -19.82 -24.93 10.47
C PHE A 835 -20.01 -26.25 11.20
N ASP A 836 -18.90 -26.84 11.60
CA ASP A 836 -18.90 -28.00 12.49
C ASP A 836 -18.97 -27.55 13.98
N GLU A 837 -18.99 -28.54 14.88
CA GLU A 837 -19.05 -28.36 16.35
C GLU A 837 -17.87 -27.53 16.88
N ASN A 838 -16.76 -27.47 16.13
CA ASN A 838 -15.54 -26.76 16.49
C ASN A 838 -15.48 -25.35 15.83
N GLY A 839 -16.51 -24.95 15.08
CA GLY A 839 -16.60 -23.68 14.39
C GLY A 839 -15.81 -23.62 13.08
N ILE A 840 -15.47 -24.77 12.48
CA ILE A 840 -14.75 -24.87 11.21
C ILE A 840 -15.75 -24.90 10.06
N LEU A 841 -15.45 -24.16 8.99
CA LEU A 841 -16.28 -24.08 7.79
C LEU A 841 -16.33 -25.43 7.05
N LYS A 842 -17.52 -25.98 6.87
CA LYS A 842 -17.77 -27.21 6.09
C LYS A 842 -17.82 -26.88 4.59
N ARG A 843 -16.69 -26.97 3.92
CA ARG A 843 -16.61 -26.65 2.47
C ARG A 843 -17.37 -27.60 1.59
N GLU A 844 -17.57 -28.84 2.01
CA GLU A 844 -18.41 -29.84 1.33
C GLU A 844 -19.88 -29.39 1.18
N ARG A 845 -20.34 -28.44 1.97
CA ARG A 845 -21.68 -27.85 1.84
C ARG A 845 -21.83 -26.91 0.66
N PHE A 846 -20.73 -26.51 0.07
CA PHE A 846 -20.67 -25.64 -1.11
C PHE A 846 -20.31 -26.40 -2.40
N GLN A 847 -20.21 -27.75 -2.36
CA GLN A 847 -19.95 -28.60 -3.52
C GLN A 847 -21.24 -29.23 -4.01
N ASP A 848 -21.40 -29.30 -5.34
CA ASP A 848 -22.54 -30.02 -5.91
C ASP A 848 -22.35 -31.53 -5.69
N GLY A 849 -23.40 -32.22 -5.27
CA GLY A 849 -23.36 -33.66 -5.01
C GLY A 849 -23.02 -34.57 -6.21
N THR A 850 -22.73 -33.98 -7.36
CA THR A 850 -22.29 -34.68 -8.59
C THR A 850 -20.80 -35.01 -8.63
N ASP A 851 -19.97 -34.32 -7.82
CA ASP A 851 -18.50 -34.55 -7.76
C ASP A 851 -18.09 -35.72 -6.84
N LEU A 852 -19.03 -36.40 -6.23
CA LEU A 852 -18.78 -37.60 -5.39
C LEU A 852 -18.60 -38.89 -6.23
N PHE A 853 -18.65 -38.83 -7.56
CA PHE A 853 -18.56 -39.98 -8.44
C PHE A 853 -17.52 -39.86 -9.58
N ILE A 854 -16.47 -39.06 -9.43
CA ILE A 854 -15.34 -39.09 -10.38
C ILE A 854 -14.05 -39.36 -9.62
#